data_e6b63116d201a365163809e98c3f00fb
#
_entry.id   e6b63116d201a365163809e98c3f00fb
#
_cell.length_a   1.000
_cell.length_b   1.000
_cell.length_c   1.000
_cell.angle_alpha   90.00
_cell.angle_beta   90.00
_cell.angle_gamma   90.00
#
_symmetry.space_group_name_H-M   'P 1'
#
loop_
_entity.id
_entity.type
_entity.pdbx_description
1 polymer ?
#
loop_
_entity_poly.entity_id
_entity_poly.type
_entity_poly.pdbx_seq_one_letter_code
_entity_poly.pdbx_strand_id
1 'polypeptide(L)'
;ISPESLRSNTIVRLLLGRNVVRFVIDEAHCFSSWGQDFRVDYLYIGDFIKSIQEKKNIEEGIPVSCFTATAKQKVIEDIRVYFREKLSLDMEVFSAGAARSNLHFKVLEKGNDEEKYNTLRDLIEVKKCPTIVYVSRTGKAYSLAQRLAQDGYLAKAYHGKMDKQEKTENQDAFIRGDVQVMVATSAFGMGVDKKDVGMVIHYEISDSLENYVQEAGRAGRDENISADCYVLFNDEDLSKHFILLNQTKLSIQEIQQVWKAIKEIKPLKYKVSQSALEIARKAGWDDSVMEIETRVKTAIAALEDAGYLKRGQNMPKIFASSILTKNAMEAIEKINNSGRFNENQKVKAIRIIKKLISSKSRKQFSDEEAESRIDYISDHLGIVKEEVIQIVNLLREEKILADSKDLTAFIKRKENKNRSLTILKSFHSIESYLLTVLSNQETIFHIKELNEQAEQNGCKDVTPGKIKTIFNFWGIKNWIKKHTVEYSKNHIAVICLHEMEALVEKLTKRYEIAQFIVEYLYDKSNANITEDESNRDEVLIEFSVMELKEEFENRLTLFNTKATTEDIEDALFYLSRIEALRIEGGFMVVYNALTIERLEQGNKKKYKSEDYQKLNQFYENKVQQIHIVGEYARKMINDYKAALQFVDDYFQLNYTIFLNKYFKGSRQNEIKRNITPSKFRQLFGELSPTQLKIINDNASKYIVVAAGPGSGKTRILVHKLASLILMEDVKHEQLLMVTFSRSAAT
;
A
#
# COMPACT_ATOMS: atom_id res chain seq x y z
N ILE A 1 12.51 -3.41 -0.67
CA ILE A 1 11.99 -2.89 0.62
C ILE A 1 11.31 -1.57 0.30
N SER A 2 10.07 -1.37 0.73
CA SER A 2 9.39 -0.07 0.57
C SER A 2 9.90 0.94 1.61
N PRO A 3 9.90 2.25 1.32
CA PRO A 3 10.35 3.27 2.27
C PRO A 3 9.62 3.24 3.61
N GLU A 4 8.32 2.95 3.59
CA GLU A 4 7.50 2.82 4.81
C GLU A 4 8.00 1.70 5.72
N SER A 5 8.54 0.63 5.15
CA SER A 5 9.09 -0.52 5.88
C SER A 5 10.40 -0.20 6.62
N LEU A 6 11.11 0.86 6.26
CA LEU A 6 12.36 1.27 6.93
C LEU A 6 12.14 1.65 8.41
N ARG A 7 10.91 1.96 8.79
CA ARG A 7 10.53 2.22 10.20
C ARG A 7 10.30 0.94 11.01
N SER A 8 10.46 -0.25 10.40
CA SER A 8 10.33 -1.53 11.07
C SER A 8 11.64 -1.92 11.79
N ASN A 9 11.53 -2.31 13.07
CA ASN A 9 12.66 -2.84 13.83
C ASN A 9 13.28 -4.08 13.17
N THR A 10 12.47 -4.91 12.53
CA THR A 10 12.93 -6.11 11.83
C THR A 10 13.87 -5.75 10.68
N ILE A 11 13.54 -4.72 9.89
CA ILE A 11 14.40 -4.26 8.80
C ILE A 11 15.69 -3.65 9.34
N VAL A 12 15.61 -2.83 10.40
CA VAL A 12 16.80 -2.26 11.05
C VAL A 12 17.75 -3.38 11.51
N ARG A 13 17.24 -4.39 12.23
CA ARG A 13 18.04 -5.53 12.72
C ARG A 13 18.64 -6.35 11.59
N LEU A 14 17.86 -6.60 10.54
CA LEU A 14 18.32 -7.31 9.36
C LEU A 14 19.53 -6.62 8.73
N LEU A 15 19.46 -5.30 8.55
CA LEU A 15 20.53 -4.51 7.92
C LEU A 15 21.73 -4.32 8.85
N LEU A 16 21.52 -4.23 10.15
CA LEU A 16 22.63 -4.20 11.13
C LEU A 16 23.40 -5.52 11.14
N GLY A 17 22.73 -6.66 10.95
CA GLY A 17 23.36 -7.98 10.87
C GLY A 17 23.99 -8.32 9.51
N ARG A 18 23.89 -7.44 8.49
CA ARG A 18 24.40 -7.68 7.13
C ARG A 18 25.48 -6.64 6.78
N ASN A 19 26.39 -7.01 5.89
CA ASN A 19 27.29 -6.04 5.28
C ASN A 19 26.56 -5.31 4.16
N VAL A 20 26.08 -4.09 4.44
CA VAL A 20 25.39 -3.24 3.45
C VAL A 20 26.44 -2.44 2.68
N VAL A 21 26.67 -2.82 1.45
CA VAL A 21 27.70 -2.20 0.59
C VAL A 21 27.19 -1.04 -0.25
N ARG A 22 25.86 -0.95 -0.48
CA ARG A 22 25.22 0.11 -1.27
C ARG A 22 23.74 0.17 -1.00
N PHE A 23 23.17 1.37 -0.99
CA PHE A 23 21.73 1.60 -1.10
C PHE A 23 21.39 1.92 -2.55
N VAL A 24 20.45 1.17 -3.11
CA VAL A 24 19.89 1.40 -4.43
C VAL A 24 18.44 1.85 -4.26
N ILE A 25 18.14 3.05 -4.73
CA ILE A 25 16.85 3.68 -4.55
C ILE A 25 16.22 3.83 -5.94
N ASP A 26 15.14 3.08 -6.14
CA ASP A 26 14.31 3.16 -7.35
C ASP A 26 13.25 4.24 -7.19
N GLU A 27 12.72 4.75 -8.32
CA GLU A 27 11.73 5.82 -8.39
C GLU A 27 12.13 7.07 -7.57
N ALA A 28 13.39 7.47 -7.68
CA ALA A 28 13.96 8.57 -6.90
C ALA A 28 13.27 9.93 -7.13
N HIS A 29 12.46 10.08 -8.18
CA HIS A 29 11.61 11.25 -8.37
C HIS A 29 10.66 11.50 -7.19
N CYS A 30 10.35 10.46 -6.39
CA CYS A 30 9.54 10.59 -5.18
C CYS A 30 10.14 11.48 -4.07
N PHE A 31 11.41 11.83 -4.15
CA PHE A 31 12.03 12.83 -3.24
C PHE A 31 11.57 14.26 -3.52
N SER A 32 11.13 14.56 -4.74
CA SER A 32 10.79 15.91 -5.17
C SER A 32 9.29 16.14 -5.24
N SER A 33 8.82 17.27 -4.72
CA SER A 33 7.44 17.73 -4.91
C SER A 33 7.10 18.06 -6.38
N TRP A 34 8.11 18.13 -7.24
CA TRP A 34 8.00 18.27 -8.68
C TRP A 34 7.99 16.92 -9.42
N GLY A 35 8.22 15.81 -8.71
CA GLY A 35 8.11 14.45 -9.23
C GLY A 35 6.65 14.05 -9.48
N GLN A 36 6.47 12.99 -10.25
CA GLN A 36 5.12 12.48 -10.56
C GLN A 36 4.41 11.94 -9.31
N ASP A 37 5.17 11.39 -8.34
CA ASP A 37 4.66 10.74 -7.13
C ASP A 37 5.49 11.15 -5.92
N PHE A 38 5.23 12.35 -5.39
CA PHE A 38 5.89 12.78 -4.15
C PHE A 38 5.43 11.91 -2.97
N ARG A 39 6.39 11.20 -2.35
CA ARG A 39 6.14 10.35 -1.19
C ARG A 39 6.99 10.82 -0.01
N VAL A 40 6.33 11.30 1.00
CA VAL A 40 7.01 11.85 2.19
C VAL A 40 7.90 10.81 2.90
N ASP A 41 7.58 9.52 2.79
CA ASP A 41 8.40 8.45 3.36
C ASP A 41 9.78 8.31 2.69
N TYR A 42 9.94 8.78 1.43
CA TYR A 42 11.26 8.88 0.79
C TYR A 42 12.18 9.86 1.53
N LEU A 43 11.63 10.94 2.10
CA LEU A 43 12.43 11.90 2.88
C LEU A 43 13.02 11.32 4.18
N TYR A 44 12.57 10.14 4.60
CA TYR A 44 13.15 9.43 5.73
C TYR A 44 14.37 8.57 5.36
N ILE A 45 14.57 8.25 4.08
CA ILE A 45 15.62 7.34 3.62
C ILE A 45 17.02 7.84 4.03
N GLY A 46 17.29 9.13 3.86
CA GLY A 46 18.58 9.72 4.25
C GLY A 46 18.86 9.62 5.75
N ASP A 47 17.87 9.95 6.58
CA ASP A 47 17.98 9.83 8.03
C ASP A 47 18.16 8.35 8.47
N PHE A 48 17.51 7.43 7.76
CA PHE A 48 17.66 6.00 7.98
C PHE A 48 19.07 5.51 7.64
N ILE A 49 19.60 5.88 6.47
CA ILE A 49 20.98 5.54 6.05
C ILE A 49 21.98 6.06 7.07
N LYS A 50 21.85 7.32 7.47
CA LYS A 50 22.70 7.94 8.50
C LYS A 50 22.66 7.15 9.81
N SER A 51 21.47 6.76 10.27
CA SER A 51 21.30 5.94 11.48
C SER A 51 21.97 4.56 11.38
N ILE A 52 21.95 3.92 10.21
CA ILE A 52 22.63 2.64 9.98
C ILE A 52 24.15 2.84 9.99
N GLN A 53 24.67 3.89 9.36
CA GLN A 53 26.10 4.23 9.36
C GLN A 53 26.62 4.46 10.79
N GLU A 54 25.91 5.27 11.57
CA GLU A 54 26.24 5.56 12.97
C GLU A 54 26.26 4.28 13.83
N LYS A 55 25.23 3.44 13.72
CA LYS A 55 25.14 2.19 14.50
C LYS A 55 26.19 1.15 14.12
N LYS A 56 26.72 1.22 12.91
CA LYS A 56 27.76 0.30 12.41
C LYS A 56 29.15 0.92 12.48
N ASN A 57 29.31 2.15 12.96
CA ASN A 57 30.55 2.92 12.97
C ASN A 57 31.23 2.98 11.60
N ILE A 58 30.46 3.27 10.53
CA ILE A 58 30.98 3.41 9.17
C ILE A 58 31.29 4.90 8.95
N GLU A 59 32.56 5.27 8.89
CA GLU A 59 33.02 6.66 8.72
C GLU A 59 32.98 7.11 7.26
N GLU A 60 33.34 6.24 6.31
CA GLU A 60 33.39 6.57 4.87
C GLU A 60 32.03 6.73 4.22
N GLY A 61 30.95 6.39 4.94
CA GLY A 61 29.60 6.38 4.42
C GLY A 61 29.30 5.15 3.55
N ILE A 62 28.00 4.90 3.31
CA ILE A 62 27.55 3.82 2.43
C ILE A 62 27.16 4.44 1.08
N PRO A 63 27.71 3.96 -0.04
CA PRO A 63 27.35 4.46 -1.37
C PRO A 63 25.84 4.39 -1.66
N VAL A 64 25.32 5.41 -2.34
CA VAL A 64 23.91 5.51 -2.74
C VAL A 64 23.82 5.64 -4.26
N SER A 65 22.90 4.90 -4.87
CA SER A 65 22.52 5.03 -6.28
C SER A 65 21.03 5.27 -6.39
N CYS A 66 20.66 6.31 -7.14
CA CYS A 66 19.26 6.68 -7.39
C CYS A 66 18.91 6.42 -8.85
N PHE A 67 17.77 5.77 -9.08
CA PHE A 67 17.24 5.51 -10.41
C PHE A 67 15.87 6.15 -10.57
N THR A 68 15.62 6.74 -11.74
CA THR A 68 14.31 7.27 -12.10
C THR A 68 14.14 7.25 -13.61
N ALA A 69 12.95 6.90 -14.08
CA ALA A 69 12.66 6.79 -15.51
C ALA A 69 12.38 8.15 -16.18
N THR A 70 11.83 9.11 -15.45
CA THR A 70 11.33 10.38 -15.98
C THR A 70 11.68 11.53 -15.03
N ALA A 71 12.90 12.05 -15.14
CA ALA A 71 13.34 13.13 -14.27
C ALA A 71 13.54 14.44 -15.06
N LYS A 72 12.74 15.45 -14.69
CA LYS A 72 13.00 16.84 -15.08
C LYS A 72 14.27 17.36 -14.42
N GLN A 73 14.91 18.37 -14.98
CA GLN A 73 16.09 19.00 -14.36
C GLN A 73 15.86 19.38 -12.88
N LYS A 74 14.68 19.94 -12.57
CA LYS A 74 14.33 20.32 -11.19
C LYS A 74 14.26 19.13 -10.25
N VAL A 75 13.75 18.00 -10.70
CA VAL A 75 13.68 16.76 -9.91
C VAL A 75 15.09 16.22 -9.63
N ILE A 76 15.97 16.23 -10.64
CA ILE A 76 17.37 15.81 -10.48
C ILE A 76 18.08 16.70 -9.45
N GLU A 77 17.89 18.01 -9.53
CA GLU A 77 18.50 18.96 -8.60
C GLU A 77 17.98 18.76 -7.17
N ASP A 78 16.68 18.57 -6.97
CA ASP A 78 16.09 18.29 -5.66
C ASP A 78 16.66 17.00 -5.03
N ILE A 79 16.88 15.94 -5.82
CA ILE A 79 17.52 14.70 -5.36
C ILE A 79 18.96 14.98 -4.92
N ARG A 80 19.74 15.70 -5.73
CA ARG A 80 21.14 16.05 -5.40
C ARG A 80 21.23 16.89 -4.13
N VAL A 81 20.39 17.91 -4.02
CA VAL A 81 20.33 18.78 -2.82
C VAL A 81 19.98 17.95 -1.59
N TYR A 82 18.98 17.07 -1.69
CA TYR A 82 18.56 16.20 -0.58
C TYR A 82 19.73 15.35 -0.04
N PHE A 83 20.45 14.63 -0.91
CA PHE A 83 21.56 13.76 -0.47
C PHE A 83 22.78 14.54 -0.02
N ARG A 84 23.03 15.72 -0.59
CA ARG A 84 24.08 16.63 -0.10
C ARG A 84 23.78 17.12 1.31
N GLU A 85 22.55 17.55 1.59
CA GLU A 85 22.16 18.04 2.92
C GLU A 85 22.08 16.93 3.97
N LYS A 86 21.58 15.74 3.61
CA LYS A 86 21.36 14.64 4.56
C LYS A 86 22.58 13.79 4.84
N LEU A 87 23.39 13.52 3.83
CA LEU A 87 24.50 12.55 3.89
C LEU A 87 25.84 13.13 3.40
N SER A 88 25.91 14.42 3.06
CA SER A 88 27.08 15.08 2.48
C SER A 88 27.60 14.41 1.20
N LEU A 89 26.69 13.79 0.43
CA LEU A 89 27.00 13.11 -0.83
C LEU A 89 26.83 14.07 -2.01
N ASP A 90 27.84 14.19 -2.85
CA ASP A 90 27.74 14.85 -4.15
C ASP A 90 27.55 13.78 -5.23
N MET A 91 26.35 13.78 -5.86
CA MET A 91 25.93 12.72 -6.78
C MET A 91 26.26 13.08 -8.22
N GLU A 92 26.93 12.18 -8.93
CA GLU A 92 27.04 12.26 -10.38
C GLU A 92 25.71 11.93 -11.07
N VAL A 93 25.44 12.60 -12.20
CA VAL A 93 24.21 12.42 -12.97
C VAL A 93 24.57 11.79 -14.31
N PHE A 94 23.99 10.61 -14.57
CA PHE A 94 24.05 9.94 -15.85
C PHE A 94 22.68 10.04 -16.50
N SER A 95 22.58 10.74 -17.61
CA SER A 95 21.34 10.89 -18.39
C SER A 95 21.58 10.39 -19.80
N ALA A 96 20.84 9.36 -20.19
CA ALA A 96 20.78 8.90 -21.57
C ALA A 96 19.50 9.42 -22.20
N GLY A 97 19.58 10.03 -23.38
CA GLY A 97 18.40 10.38 -24.18
C GLY A 97 17.68 9.10 -24.59
N ALA A 98 16.52 8.88 -24.03
CA ALA A 98 15.75 7.65 -24.25
C ALA A 98 14.69 7.81 -25.36
N ALA A 99 15.06 8.39 -26.50
CA ALA A 99 14.17 8.40 -27.67
C ALA A 99 14.06 6.96 -28.22
N ARG A 100 12.92 6.32 -27.96
CA ARG A 100 12.62 4.97 -28.48
C ARG A 100 12.00 5.09 -29.87
N SER A 101 12.81 4.82 -30.91
CA SER A 101 12.40 4.94 -32.31
C SER A 101 11.39 3.89 -32.77
N ASN A 102 11.25 2.79 -32.00
CA ASN A 102 10.31 1.71 -32.29
C ASN A 102 8.89 1.95 -31.77
N LEU A 103 8.61 3.10 -31.12
CA LEU A 103 7.28 3.46 -30.63
C LEU A 103 6.60 4.48 -31.56
N HIS A 104 5.37 4.20 -31.94
CA HIS A 104 4.55 5.07 -32.79
C HIS A 104 3.38 5.63 -31.99
N PHE A 105 3.38 6.93 -31.76
CA PHE A 105 2.38 7.60 -30.95
C PHE A 105 1.25 8.17 -31.83
N LYS A 106 0.00 7.95 -31.40
CA LYS A 106 -1.20 8.53 -32.04
C LYS A 106 -2.23 8.93 -30.99
N VAL A 107 -2.83 10.08 -31.16
CA VAL A 107 -3.98 10.54 -30.38
C VAL A 107 -5.20 10.65 -31.29
N LEU A 108 -6.28 9.96 -30.92
CA LEU A 108 -7.54 9.92 -31.64
C LEU A 108 -8.60 10.63 -30.79
N GLU A 109 -9.14 11.73 -31.28
CA GLU A 109 -10.24 12.43 -30.60
C GLU A 109 -11.53 11.60 -30.69
N LYS A 110 -12.24 11.49 -29.56
CA LYS A 110 -13.48 10.71 -29.42
C LYS A 110 -14.54 11.50 -28.66
N GLY A 111 -15.76 11.48 -29.19
CA GLY A 111 -16.86 12.25 -28.62
C GLY A 111 -17.46 11.61 -27.36
N ASN A 112 -17.47 10.28 -27.28
CA ASN A 112 -18.12 9.56 -26.18
C ASN A 112 -17.49 8.18 -25.92
N ASP A 113 -17.94 7.51 -24.86
CA ASP A 113 -17.41 6.21 -24.42
C ASP A 113 -17.68 5.09 -25.44
N GLU A 114 -18.78 5.14 -26.18
CA GLU A 114 -19.11 4.13 -27.17
C GLU A 114 -18.19 4.21 -28.41
N GLU A 115 -17.89 5.42 -28.86
CA GLU A 115 -16.89 5.62 -29.92
C GLU A 115 -15.49 5.14 -29.50
N LYS A 116 -15.13 5.38 -28.24
CA LYS A 116 -13.86 4.84 -27.69
C LYS A 116 -13.85 3.32 -27.71
N TYR A 117 -14.94 2.71 -27.27
CA TYR A 117 -15.05 1.26 -27.20
C TYR A 117 -14.97 0.61 -28.58
N ASN A 118 -15.71 1.13 -29.58
CA ASN A 118 -15.69 0.63 -30.94
C ASN A 118 -14.26 0.75 -31.53
N THR A 119 -13.61 1.90 -31.35
CA THR A 119 -12.22 2.10 -31.79
C THR A 119 -11.26 1.13 -31.09
N LEU A 120 -11.41 0.90 -29.81
CA LEU A 120 -10.61 -0.06 -29.06
C LEU A 120 -10.69 -1.46 -29.67
N ARG A 121 -11.91 -1.94 -29.97
CA ARG A 121 -12.13 -3.24 -30.60
C ARG A 121 -11.49 -3.31 -31.99
N ASP A 122 -11.71 -2.31 -32.83
CA ASP A 122 -11.12 -2.24 -34.16
C ASP A 122 -9.59 -2.33 -34.11
N LEU A 123 -8.94 -1.61 -33.18
CA LEU A 123 -7.49 -1.66 -32.99
C LEU A 123 -7.00 -3.03 -32.54
N ILE A 124 -7.69 -3.68 -31.60
CA ILE A 124 -7.36 -5.03 -31.12
C ILE A 124 -7.50 -6.05 -32.28
N GLU A 125 -8.55 -5.98 -33.08
CA GLU A 125 -8.80 -6.89 -34.19
C GLU A 125 -7.81 -6.73 -35.34
N VAL A 126 -7.39 -5.51 -35.59
CA VAL A 126 -6.42 -5.22 -36.68
C VAL A 126 -5.02 -5.65 -36.29
N LYS A 127 -4.61 -5.37 -35.05
CA LYS A 127 -3.21 -5.58 -34.62
C LYS A 127 -2.93 -6.99 -34.10
N LYS A 128 -3.89 -7.63 -33.46
CA LYS A 128 -3.79 -9.02 -32.92
C LYS A 128 -2.51 -9.30 -32.14
N CYS A 129 -2.09 -8.37 -31.29
CA CYS A 129 -0.90 -8.46 -30.47
C CYS A 129 -1.23 -8.29 -28.97
N PRO A 130 -0.33 -8.68 -28.07
CA PRO A 130 -0.49 -8.39 -26.64
C PRO A 130 -0.66 -6.89 -26.42
N THR A 131 -1.76 -6.52 -25.76
CA THR A 131 -2.22 -5.14 -25.63
C THR A 131 -2.45 -4.78 -24.18
N ILE A 132 -1.98 -3.59 -23.76
CA ILE A 132 -2.31 -3.01 -22.46
C ILE A 132 -3.25 -1.81 -22.69
N VAL A 133 -4.37 -1.78 -21.96
CA VAL A 133 -5.36 -0.71 -22.03
C VAL A 133 -5.39 0.02 -20.69
N TYR A 134 -4.99 1.29 -20.66
CA TYR A 134 -4.97 2.10 -19.44
C TYR A 134 -6.27 2.88 -19.25
N VAL A 135 -6.77 2.88 -18.02
CA VAL A 135 -7.92 3.65 -17.54
C VAL A 135 -7.62 4.30 -16.21
N SER A 136 -8.32 5.38 -15.87
CA SER A 136 -8.08 6.17 -14.66
C SER A 136 -8.65 5.57 -13.37
N ARG A 137 -9.71 4.72 -13.47
CA ARG A 137 -10.48 4.22 -12.31
C ARG A 137 -10.55 2.70 -12.26
N THR A 138 -10.49 2.15 -11.05
CA THR A 138 -10.58 0.71 -10.79
C THR A 138 -11.87 0.08 -11.31
N GLY A 139 -13.03 0.72 -11.09
CA GLY A 139 -14.31 0.26 -11.59
C GLY A 139 -14.37 0.22 -13.14
N LYS A 140 -13.73 1.20 -13.82
CA LYS A 140 -13.64 1.21 -15.28
C LYS A 140 -12.76 0.10 -15.82
N ALA A 141 -11.64 -0.20 -15.12
CA ALA A 141 -10.77 -1.33 -15.50
C ALA A 141 -11.55 -2.64 -15.50
N TYR A 142 -12.31 -2.88 -14.45
CA TYR A 142 -13.11 -4.10 -14.31
C TYR A 142 -14.24 -4.17 -15.37
N SER A 143 -15.06 -3.12 -15.48
CA SER A 143 -16.20 -3.10 -16.40
C SER A 143 -15.78 -3.19 -17.87
N LEU A 144 -14.68 -2.54 -18.25
CA LEU A 144 -14.17 -2.59 -19.62
C LEU A 144 -13.58 -3.96 -19.96
N ALA A 145 -12.82 -4.58 -19.02
CA ALA A 145 -12.31 -5.94 -19.21
C ALA A 145 -13.45 -6.96 -19.32
N GLN A 146 -14.49 -6.83 -18.49
CA GLN A 146 -15.66 -7.70 -18.55
C GLN A 146 -16.42 -7.53 -19.88
N ARG A 147 -16.59 -6.30 -20.35
CA ARG A 147 -17.24 -6.03 -21.65
C ARG A 147 -16.46 -6.64 -22.82
N LEU A 148 -15.13 -6.49 -22.83
CA LEU A 148 -14.28 -7.13 -23.83
C LEU A 148 -14.37 -8.66 -23.77
N ALA A 149 -14.39 -9.26 -22.57
CA ALA A 149 -14.55 -10.69 -22.41
C ALA A 149 -15.89 -11.21 -22.90
N GLN A 150 -16.99 -10.45 -22.71
CA GLN A 150 -18.31 -10.76 -23.25
C GLN A 150 -18.33 -10.72 -24.78
N ASP A 151 -17.56 -9.81 -25.39
CA ASP A 151 -17.39 -9.73 -26.84
C ASP A 151 -16.39 -10.76 -27.40
N GLY A 152 -15.88 -11.68 -26.56
CA GLY A 152 -15.06 -12.81 -26.98
C GLY A 152 -13.54 -12.57 -26.94
N TYR A 153 -13.07 -11.43 -26.42
CA TYR A 153 -11.63 -11.15 -26.27
C TYR A 153 -11.06 -11.80 -25.01
N LEU A 154 -9.82 -12.29 -25.07
CA LEU A 154 -9.08 -12.78 -23.91
C LEU A 154 -8.59 -11.60 -23.07
N ALA A 155 -9.51 -10.98 -22.34
CA ALA A 155 -9.26 -9.76 -21.57
C ALA A 155 -9.39 -9.99 -20.06
N LYS A 156 -8.51 -9.37 -19.27
CA LYS A 156 -8.53 -9.35 -17.80
C LYS A 156 -8.27 -7.95 -17.27
N ALA A 157 -8.79 -7.70 -16.05
CA ALA A 157 -8.54 -6.44 -15.35
C ALA A 157 -7.31 -6.53 -14.45
N TYR A 158 -6.65 -5.38 -14.20
CA TYR A 158 -5.62 -5.22 -13.18
C TYR A 158 -5.67 -3.85 -12.53
N HIS A 159 -5.83 -3.80 -11.21
CA HIS A 159 -5.83 -2.54 -10.45
C HIS A 159 -5.43 -2.73 -8.98
N GLY A 160 -5.10 -1.62 -8.31
CA GLY A 160 -4.57 -1.62 -6.95
C GLY A 160 -5.44 -2.30 -5.88
N LYS A 161 -6.77 -2.25 -6.04
CA LYS A 161 -7.75 -2.77 -5.07
C LYS A 161 -8.14 -4.24 -5.27
N MET A 162 -7.58 -4.92 -6.27
CA MET A 162 -7.80 -6.36 -6.47
C MET A 162 -7.13 -7.18 -5.39
N ASP A 163 -7.66 -8.37 -5.13
CA ASP A 163 -6.98 -9.37 -4.30
C ASP A 163 -5.58 -9.69 -4.83
N LYS A 164 -4.66 -9.95 -3.92
CA LYS A 164 -3.24 -10.19 -4.28
C LYS A 164 -3.08 -11.42 -5.18
N GLN A 165 -3.88 -12.45 -4.95
CA GLN A 165 -3.84 -13.69 -5.73
C GLN A 165 -4.35 -13.43 -7.15
N GLU A 166 -5.52 -12.78 -7.28
CA GLU A 166 -6.11 -12.43 -8.56
C GLU A 166 -5.18 -11.53 -9.39
N LYS A 167 -4.51 -10.55 -8.75
CA LYS A 167 -3.48 -9.74 -9.40
C LYS A 167 -2.36 -10.58 -10.00
N THR A 168 -1.83 -11.52 -9.20
CA THR A 168 -0.73 -12.38 -9.63
C THR A 168 -1.18 -13.29 -10.76
N GLU A 169 -2.35 -13.92 -10.64
CA GLU A 169 -2.92 -14.81 -11.66
C GLU A 169 -3.16 -14.08 -12.99
N ASN A 170 -3.76 -12.89 -12.96
CA ASN A 170 -4.02 -12.09 -14.15
C ASN A 170 -2.72 -11.59 -14.80
N GLN A 171 -1.75 -11.16 -14.00
CA GLN A 171 -0.43 -10.75 -14.49
C GLN A 171 0.32 -11.91 -15.14
N ASP A 172 0.37 -13.06 -14.47
CA ASP A 172 1.06 -14.24 -14.98
C ASP A 172 0.40 -14.77 -16.27
N ALA A 173 -0.94 -14.77 -16.32
CA ALA A 173 -1.69 -15.13 -17.52
C ALA A 173 -1.36 -14.20 -18.71
N PHE A 174 -1.25 -12.89 -18.46
CA PHE A 174 -0.83 -11.94 -19.50
C PHE A 174 0.62 -12.17 -19.93
N ILE A 175 1.54 -12.43 -19.00
CA ILE A 175 2.95 -12.71 -19.32
C ILE A 175 3.09 -13.98 -20.15
N ARG A 176 2.32 -15.04 -19.83
CA ARG A 176 2.33 -16.30 -20.59
C ARG A 176 1.66 -16.22 -21.96
N GLY A 177 0.80 -15.20 -22.16
CA GLY A 177 0.01 -15.03 -23.40
C GLY A 177 -1.37 -15.70 -23.35
N ASP A 178 -1.81 -16.24 -22.21
CA ASP A 178 -3.17 -16.77 -21.99
C ASP A 178 -4.22 -15.63 -22.02
N VAL A 179 -3.80 -14.42 -21.68
CA VAL A 179 -4.55 -13.17 -21.78
C VAL A 179 -3.86 -12.28 -22.79
N GLN A 180 -4.62 -11.78 -23.75
CA GLN A 180 -4.11 -10.91 -24.81
C GLN A 180 -4.30 -9.42 -24.51
N VAL A 181 -5.34 -9.07 -23.76
CA VAL A 181 -5.67 -7.68 -23.43
C VAL A 181 -5.71 -7.51 -21.92
N MET A 182 -4.82 -6.69 -21.40
CA MET A 182 -4.82 -6.30 -19.98
C MET A 182 -5.41 -4.91 -19.83
N VAL A 183 -6.59 -4.81 -19.20
CA VAL A 183 -7.20 -3.52 -18.88
C VAL A 183 -6.77 -3.10 -17.48
N ALA A 184 -6.04 -2.00 -17.38
CA ALA A 184 -5.34 -1.69 -16.14
C ALA A 184 -5.42 -0.21 -15.73
N THR A 185 -5.26 0.04 -14.43
CA THR A 185 -4.87 1.37 -13.93
C THR A 185 -3.35 1.50 -13.90
N SER A 186 -2.83 2.68 -13.58
CA SER A 186 -1.39 2.93 -13.40
C SER A 186 -0.69 1.96 -12.43
N ALA A 187 -1.47 1.22 -11.62
CA ALA A 187 -0.94 0.15 -10.75
C ALA A 187 -0.33 -1.02 -11.53
N PHE A 188 -0.69 -1.21 -12.80
CA PHE A 188 -0.10 -2.21 -13.67
C PHE A 188 1.15 -1.66 -14.33
N GLY A 189 2.26 -2.06 -13.82
CA GLY A 189 3.46 -1.53 -14.42
C GLY A 189 4.72 -1.85 -13.66
N MET A 190 4.81 -1.56 -12.39
CA MET A 190 5.98 -1.90 -11.59
C MET A 190 6.18 -3.42 -11.56
N GLY A 191 7.33 -3.90 -12.06
CA GLY A 191 7.68 -5.33 -12.07
C GLY A 191 7.07 -6.17 -13.19
N VAL A 192 6.34 -5.59 -14.14
CA VAL A 192 5.86 -6.32 -15.32
C VAL A 192 6.89 -6.22 -16.44
N ASP A 193 7.50 -7.34 -16.79
CA ASP A 193 8.47 -7.43 -17.89
C ASP A 193 7.95 -8.40 -18.98
N LYS A 194 7.14 -7.87 -19.88
CA LYS A 194 6.69 -8.56 -21.10
C LYS A 194 7.26 -7.83 -22.31
N LYS A 195 8.11 -8.51 -23.07
CA LYS A 195 8.90 -7.91 -24.15
C LYS A 195 8.10 -7.64 -25.42
N ASP A 196 7.08 -8.47 -25.67
CA ASP A 196 6.29 -8.56 -26.89
C ASP A 196 4.98 -7.78 -26.85
N VAL A 197 4.84 -6.80 -25.97
CA VAL A 197 3.67 -5.89 -25.97
C VAL A 197 3.73 -5.05 -27.24
N GLY A 198 2.83 -5.33 -28.19
CA GLY A 198 2.79 -4.65 -29.49
C GLY A 198 1.94 -3.37 -29.46
N MET A 199 1.08 -3.19 -28.46
CA MET A 199 0.20 -2.05 -28.39
C MET A 199 -0.10 -1.61 -26.95
N VAL A 200 -0.05 -0.31 -26.70
CA VAL A 200 -0.54 0.33 -25.48
C VAL A 200 -1.62 1.34 -25.86
N ILE A 201 -2.79 1.22 -25.26
CA ILE A 201 -3.92 2.13 -25.52
C ILE A 201 -4.31 2.83 -24.22
N HIS A 202 -4.23 4.14 -24.20
CA HIS A 202 -4.85 4.94 -23.15
C HIS A 202 -6.31 5.21 -23.54
N TYR A 203 -7.20 4.40 -23.00
CA TYR A 203 -8.65 4.58 -23.15
C TYR A 203 -9.13 5.88 -22.48
N GLU A 204 -8.49 6.22 -21.38
CA GLU A 204 -8.49 7.53 -20.74
C GLU A 204 -7.04 7.98 -20.63
N ILE A 205 -6.76 9.25 -20.99
CA ILE A 205 -5.40 9.79 -20.92
C ILE A 205 -4.88 9.79 -19.49
N SER A 206 -3.57 9.62 -19.29
CA SER A 206 -2.91 9.68 -17.98
C SER A 206 -3.03 11.08 -17.36
N ASP A 207 -2.82 11.18 -16.04
CA ASP A 207 -2.89 12.44 -15.30
C ASP A 207 -1.67 13.35 -15.48
N SER A 208 -0.60 12.84 -16.13
CA SER A 208 0.63 13.56 -16.41
C SER A 208 1.36 13.01 -17.63
N LEU A 209 2.26 13.81 -18.22
CA LEU A 209 3.14 13.34 -19.29
C LEU A 209 4.12 12.27 -18.83
N GLU A 210 4.60 12.37 -17.61
CA GLU A 210 5.50 11.38 -17.02
C GLU A 210 4.83 10.00 -16.94
N ASN A 211 3.62 9.94 -16.41
CA ASN A 211 2.86 8.69 -16.33
C ASN A 211 2.56 8.16 -17.73
N TYR A 212 2.14 9.03 -18.63
CA TYR A 212 1.89 8.67 -20.03
C TYR A 212 3.11 8.04 -20.71
N VAL A 213 4.28 8.67 -20.61
CA VAL A 213 5.52 8.17 -21.22
C VAL A 213 5.95 6.85 -20.57
N GLN A 214 5.83 6.72 -19.26
CA GLN A 214 6.16 5.49 -18.53
C GLN A 214 5.22 4.34 -18.91
N GLU A 215 3.93 4.60 -19.01
CA GLU A 215 2.91 3.62 -19.40
C GLU A 215 3.04 3.23 -20.88
N ALA A 216 3.20 4.18 -21.78
CA ALA A 216 3.45 3.93 -23.19
C ALA A 216 4.77 3.19 -23.44
N GLY A 217 5.80 3.46 -22.64
CA GLY A 217 7.11 2.83 -22.71
C GLY A 217 7.10 1.33 -22.38
N ARG A 218 5.97 0.77 -21.99
CA ARG A 218 5.81 -0.71 -21.82
C ARG A 218 5.62 -1.43 -23.13
N ALA A 219 5.20 -0.71 -24.18
CA ALA A 219 5.15 -1.23 -25.53
C ALA A 219 6.55 -1.45 -26.08
N GLY A 220 6.73 -2.46 -26.93
CA GLY A 220 7.93 -2.69 -27.70
C GLY A 220 9.21 -2.72 -26.86
N ARG A 221 9.24 -3.36 -25.69
CA ARG A 221 10.49 -3.49 -24.90
C ARG A 221 11.59 -4.22 -25.65
N ASP A 222 11.22 -5.14 -26.53
CA ASP A 222 12.11 -5.64 -27.56
C ASP A 222 12.19 -4.57 -28.66
N GLU A 223 13.37 -4.02 -28.88
CA GLU A 223 13.62 -2.97 -29.87
C GLU A 223 13.33 -3.40 -31.32
N ASN A 224 13.29 -4.71 -31.57
CA ASN A 224 12.93 -5.25 -32.87
C ASN A 224 11.40 -5.23 -33.13
N ILE A 225 10.59 -4.95 -32.09
CA ILE A 225 9.15 -4.87 -32.23
C ILE A 225 8.73 -3.41 -32.41
N SER A 226 8.15 -3.13 -33.57
CA SER A 226 7.45 -1.87 -33.82
C SER A 226 6.12 -1.87 -33.05
N ALA A 227 5.95 -0.97 -32.10
CA ALA A 227 4.79 -0.95 -31.22
C ALA A 227 4.02 0.38 -31.34
N ASP A 228 2.68 0.28 -31.22
CA ASP A 228 1.79 1.43 -31.32
C ASP A 228 1.30 1.89 -29.94
N CYS A 229 1.32 3.19 -29.73
CA CYS A 229 0.83 3.84 -28.53
C CYS A 229 -0.33 4.78 -28.88
N TYR A 230 -1.55 4.39 -28.52
CA TYR A 230 -2.75 5.16 -28.81
C TYR A 230 -3.28 5.88 -27.57
N VAL A 231 -3.84 7.07 -27.76
CA VAL A 231 -4.70 7.73 -26.77
C VAL A 231 -6.07 7.94 -27.41
N LEU A 232 -7.13 7.45 -26.78
CA LEU A 232 -8.52 7.73 -27.16
C LEU A 232 -8.99 8.95 -26.38
N PHE A 233 -8.65 10.14 -26.87
CA PHE A 233 -8.76 11.38 -26.12
C PHE A 233 -10.18 11.93 -26.10
N ASN A 234 -10.60 12.33 -24.91
CA ASN A 234 -11.76 13.18 -24.68
C ASN A 234 -11.41 14.19 -23.57
N ASP A 235 -11.82 15.45 -23.75
CA ASP A 235 -11.57 16.53 -22.77
C ASP A 235 -12.17 16.23 -21.37
N GLU A 236 -13.25 15.43 -21.32
CA GLU A 236 -13.85 14.99 -20.05
C GLU A 236 -12.93 14.08 -19.22
N ASP A 237 -11.97 13.39 -19.82
CA ASP A 237 -11.03 12.55 -19.09
C ASP A 237 -10.16 13.39 -18.16
N LEU A 238 -9.79 14.61 -18.58
CA LEU A 238 -9.04 15.54 -17.73
C LEU A 238 -9.87 15.97 -16.52
N SER A 239 -11.18 16.16 -16.71
CA SER A 239 -12.10 16.50 -15.60
C SER A 239 -12.17 15.38 -14.54
N LYS A 240 -12.08 14.11 -14.96
CA LYS A 240 -12.01 12.96 -14.03
C LYS A 240 -10.76 13.02 -13.16
N HIS A 241 -9.60 13.41 -13.70
CA HIS A 241 -8.37 13.57 -12.95
C HIS A 241 -8.45 14.72 -11.93
N PHE A 242 -9.03 15.86 -12.30
CA PHE A 242 -9.25 16.96 -11.35
C PHE A 242 -10.16 16.54 -10.19
N ILE A 243 -11.25 15.83 -10.48
CA ILE A 243 -12.17 15.33 -9.44
C ILE A 243 -11.42 14.37 -8.50
N LEU A 244 -10.64 13.44 -9.03
CA LEU A 244 -9.87 12.50 -8.22
C LEU A 244 -8.82 13.21 -7.35
N LEU A 245 -8.11 14.18 -7.92
CA LEU A 245 -7.14 14.99 -7.17
C LEU A 245 -7.82 15.74 -6.02
N ASN A 246 -8.95 16.39 -6.26
CA ASN A 246 -9.70 17.11 -5.23
C ASN A 246 -10.21 16.20 -4.11
N GLN A 247 -10.61 14.96 -4.43
CA GLN A 247 -11.05 13.98 -3.44
C GLN A 247 -9.93 13.50 -2.52
N THR A 248 -8.69 13.48 -2.99
CA THR A 248 -7.52 12.99 -2.25
C THR A 248 -6.69 14.10 -1.60
N LYS A 249 -6.84 15.33 -2.03
CA LYS A 249 -6.12 16.50 -1.51
C LYS A 249 -6.45 16.76 -0.04
N LEU A 250 -5.40 17.01 0.76
CA LEU A 250 -5.53 17.44 2.16
C LEU A 250 -5.54 18.96 2.26
N SER A 251 -6.49 19.50 3.01
CA SER A 251 -6.53 20.92 3.35
C SER A 251 -5.71 21.21 4.62
N ILE A 252 -5.35 22.49 4.81
CA ILE A 252 -4.73 22.98 6.05
C ILE A 252 -5.61 22.62 7.26
N GLN A 253 -6.93 22.76 7.14
CA GLN A 253 -7.89 22.48 8.21
C GLN A 253 -7.85 21.01 8.62
N GLU A 254 -7.78 20.08 7.68
CA GLU A 254 -7.68 18.65 7.96
C GLU A 254 -6.37 18.29 8.66
N ILE A 255 -5.25 18.90 8.27
CA ILE A 255 -3.96 18.73 8.95
C ILE A 255 -4.03 19.30 10.37
N GLN A 256 -4.71 20.46 10.56
CA GLN A 256 -4.96 21.03 11.88
C GLN A 256 -5.83 20.14 12.77
N GLN A 257 -6.84 19.46 12.20
CA GLN A 257 -7.68 18.51 12.92
C GLN A 257 -6.87 17.30 13.39
N VAL A 258 -6.04 16.73 12.51
CA VAL A 258 -5.11 15.63 12.87
C VAL A 258 -4.13 16.08 13.95
N TRP A 259 -3.56 17.29 13.83
CA TRP A 259 -2.65 17.84 14.85
C TRP A 259 -3.35 18.06 16.20
N LYS A 260 -4.58 18.56 16.18
CA LYS A 260 -5.41 18.71 17.39
C LYS A 260 -5.64 17.35 18.03
N ALA A 261 -6.07 16.34 17.27
CA ALA A 261 -6.28 14.99 17.74
C ALA A 261 -5.02 14.40 18.40
N ILE A 262 -3.85 14.56 17.77
CA ILE A 262 -2.56 14.10 18.33
C ILE A 262 -2.23 14.80 19.64
N LYS A 263 -2.52 16.11 19.76
CA LYS A 263 -2.28 16.88 21.00
C LYS A 263 -3.19 16.45 22.16
N GLU A 264 -4.43 16.09 21.87
CA GLU A 264 -5.42 15.66 22.86
C GLU A 264 -5.16 14.25 23.38
N ILE A 265 -4.36 13.44 22.68
CA ILE A 265 -3.91 12.15 23.17
C ILE A 265 -2.89 12.39 24.28
N LYS A 266 -3.17 11.87 25.49
CA LYS A 266 -2.23 11.99 26.62
C LYS A 266 -0.93 11.26 26.29
N PRO A 267 0.21 11.96 26.21
CA PRO A 267 1.46 11.33 25.83
C PRO A 267 2.07 10.59 27.03
N LEU A 268 2.59 9.42 26.77
CA LEU A 268 3.56 8.79 27.66
C LEU A 268 4.95 9.31 27.30
N LYS A 269 5.56 10.14 28.14
CA LYS A 269 6.87 10.78 27.86
C LYS A 269 6.94 11.45 26.47
N TYR A 270 5.98 12.29 26.13
CA TYR A 270 5.88 12.98 24.81
C TYR A 270 5.64 12.08 23.59
N LYS A 271 5.55 10.75 23.77
CA LYS A 271 5.31 9.79 22.67
C LYS A 271 3.85 9.35 22.66
N VAL A 272 3.23 9.47 21.50
CA VAL A 272 1.88 8.99 21.19
C VAL A 272 2.01 7.77 20.31
N SER A 273 1.22 6.73 20.57
CA SER A 273 1.16 5.55 19.74
C SER A 273 -0.30 5.19 19.45
N GLN A 274 -0.74 5.44 18.23
CA GLN A 274 -2.11 5.22 17.75
C GLN A 274 -2.09 4.74 16.30
N SER A 275 -3.10 3.98 15.88
CA SER A 275 -3.30 3.69 14.46
C SER A 275 -3.75 4.94 13.70
N ALA A 276 -3.57 4.95 12.39
CA ALA A 276 -4.04 6.05 11.56
C ALA A 276 -5.57 6.23 11.67
N LEU A 277 -6.31 5.12 11.77
CA LEU A 277 -7.77 5.14 11.90
C LEU A 277 -8.21 5.72 13.26
N GLU A 278 -7.55 5.36 14.35
CA GLU A 278 -7.83 5.94 15.68
C GLU A 278 -7.58 7.45 15.70
N ILE A 279 -6.50 7.91 15.03
CA ILE A 279 -6.22 9.35 14.91
C ILE A 279 -7.29 10.05 14.07
N ALA A 280 -7.75 9.42 12.97
CA ALA A 280 -8.81 9.95 12.12
C ALA A 280 -10.13 10.13 12.89
N ARG A 281 -10.57 9.09 13.59
CA ARG A 281 -11.78 9.13 14.44
C ARG A 281 -11.69 10.21 15.50
N LYS A 282 -10.53 10.35 16.14
CA LYS A 282 -10.29 11.40 17.13
C LYS A 282 -10.23 12.80 16.52
N ALA A 283 -9.82 12.90 15.26
CA ALA A 283 -9.88 14.14 14.48
C ALA A 283 -11.32 14.51 14.05
N GLY A 284 -12.29 13.61 14.29
CA GLY A 284 -13.69 13.80 13.92
C GLY A 284 -13.98 13.40 12.47
N TRP A 285 -13.14 12.58 11.85
CA TRP A 285 -13.35 12.10 10.50
C TRP A 285 -14.25 10.86 10.51
N ASP A 286 -15.16 10.79 9.55
CA ASP A 286 -16.04 9.64 9.34
C ASP A 286 -15.27 8.49 8.67
N ASP A 287 -15.57 7.24 9.02
CA ASP A 287 -14.91 6.04 8.47
C ASP A 287 -15.17 5.86 6.97
N SER A 288 -16.18 6.54 6.40
CA SER A 288 -16.47 6.56 4.96
C SER A 288 -15.53 7.45 4.14
N VAL A 289 -14.68 8.25 4.80
CA VAL A 289 -13.70 9.10 4.11
C VAL A 289 -12.76 8.25 3.27
N MET A 290 -12.70 8.56 1.97
CA MET A 290 -11.86 7.82 1.03
C MET A 290 -10.37 7.90 1.42
N GLU A 291 -9.68 6.73 1.40
CA GLU A 291 -8.24 6.63 1.70
C GLU A 291 -7.86 7.23 3.07
N ILE A 292 -8.74 7.09 4.07
CA ILE A 292 -8.63 7.72 5.39
C ILE A 292 -7.25 7.52 6.05
N GLU A 293 -6.72 6.29 6.02
CA GLU A 293 -5.40 6.01 6.60
C GLU A 293 -4.26 6.71 5.86
N THR A 294 -4.31 6.71 4.54
CA THR A 294 -3.31 7.39 3.69
C THR A 294 -3.32 8.89 3.95
N ARG A 295 -4.51 9.48 4.08
CA ARG A 295 -4.67 10.91 4.38
C ARG A 295 -4.10 11.26 5.75
N VAL A 296 -4.35 10.46 6.79
CA VAL A 296 -3.76 10.66 8.12
C VAL A 296 -2.24 10.53 8.09
N LYS A 297 -1.71 9.51 7.41
CA LYS A 297 -0.26 9.34 7.25
C LYS A 297 0.38 10.53 6.54
N THR A 298 -0.27 11.05 5.49
CA THR A 298 0.19 12.25 4.77
C THR A 298 0.14 13.50 5.66
N ALA A 299 -0.93 13.67 6.46
CA ALA A 299 -1.01 14.77 7.42
C ALA A 299 0.10 14.72 8.49
N ILE A 300 0.36 13.52 9.02
CA ILE A 300 1.45 13.30 9.99
C ILE A 300 2.81 13.60 9.35
N ALA A 301 3.01 13.22 8.11
CA ALA A 301 4.23 13.48 7.39
C ALA A 301 4.44 14.97 7.11
N ALA A 302 3.38 15.70 6.76
CA ALA A 302 3.43 17.15 6.60
C ALA A 302 3.75 17.86 7.94
N LEU A 303 3.21 17.37 9.05
CA LEU A 303 3.53 17.86 10.40
C LEU A 303 4.99 17.56 10.81
N GLU A 304 5.52 16.40 10.40
CA GLU A 304 6.93 16.02 10.62
C GLU A 304 7.87 16.95 9.82
N ASP A 305 7.59 17.17 8.53
CA ASP A 305 8.39 18.05 7.67
C ASP A 305 8.41 19.50 8.19
N ALA A 306 7.30 19.96 8.74
CA ALA A 306 7.19 21.29 9.36
C ALA A 306 7.73 21.38 10.81
N GLY A 307 8.27 20.29 11.36
CA GLY A 307 8.91 20.26 12.68
C GLY A 307 7.95 20.31 13.87
N TYR A 308 6.72 19.82 13.74
CA TYR A 308 5.74 19.73 14.84
C TYR A 308 5.91 18.45 15.64
N LEU A 309 6.30 17.37 14.98
CA LEU A 309 6.45 16.05 15.54
C LEU A 309 7.59 15.29 14.83
N LYS A 310 7.95 14.13 15.38
CA LYS A 310 8.85 13.17 14.76
C LYS A 310 8.20 11.79 14.78
N ARG A 311 8.19 11.10 13.64
CA ARG A 311 7.75 9.71 13.59
C ARG A 311 8.85 8.79 14.09
N GLY A 312 8.51 7.94 15.05
CA GLY A 312 9.40 6.89 15.57
C GLY A 312 9.17 5.55 14.88
N GLN A 313 9.85 4.53 15.41
CA GLN A 313 9.61 3.15 15.02
C GLN A 313 8.24 2.69 15.53
N ASN A 314 7.52 1.90 14.73
CA ASN A 314 6.25 1.32 15.13
C ASN A 314 6.47 0.32 16.28
N MET A 315 5.70 0.48 17.35
CA MET A 315 5.83 -0.32 18.57
C MET A 315 4.53 -1.06 18.86
N PRO A 316 4.60 -2.33 19.28
CA PRO A 316 3.42 -3.07 19.72
C PRO A 316 2.88 -2.49 21.02
N LYS A 317 1.56 -2.62 21.21
CA LYS A 317 0.82 -2.21 22.42
C LYS A 317 0.22 -3.40 23.12
N ILE A 318 0.10 -3.30 24.45
CA ILE A 318 -0.65 -4.22 25.30
C ILE A 318 -1.77 -3.43 25.96
N PHE A 319 -2.99 -3.92 25.85
CA PHE A 319 -4.15 -3.27 26.47
C PHE A 319 -4.36 -3.80 27.88
N ALA A 320 -4.58 -2.90 28.85
CA ALA A 320 -4.88 -3.29 30.23
C ALA A 320 -6.26 -3.96 30.34
N SER A 321 -7.17 -3.72 29.40
CA SER A 321 -8.44 -4.44 29.27
C SER A 321 -8.26 -5.94 28.96
N SER A 322 -7.08 -6.33 28.47
CA SER A 322 -6.72 -7.72 28.22
C SER A 322 -6.45 -8.54 29.49
N ILE A 323 -6.49 -7.94 30.70
CA ILE A 323 -6.25 -8.66 31.95
C ILE A 323 -7.50 -9.46 32.33
N LEU A 324 -7.38 -10.78 32.32
CA LEU A 324 -8.49 -11.73 32.64
C LEU A 324 -8.70 -11.97 34.12
N THR A 325 -7.70 -11.70 34.98
CA THR A 325 -7.81 -11.87 36.40
C THR A 325 -8.55 -10.72 37.07
N LYS A 326 -9.33 -11.01 38.11
CA LYS A 326 -10.13 -10.03 38.84
C LYS A 326 -9.29 -8.96 39.54
N ASN A 327 -8.12 -9.35 40.02
CA ASN A 327 -7.21 -8.47 40.76
C ASN A 327 -5.74 -8.91 40.59
N ALA A 328 -4.82 -8.10 41.14
CA ALA A 328 -3.39 -8.38 41.06
C ALA A 328 -2.98 -9.63 41.86
N MET A 329 -3.68 -9.96 42.96
CA MET A 329 -3.32 -11.11 43.81
C MET A 329 -3.60 -12.43 43.10
N GLU A 330 -4.74 -12.56 42.43
CA GLU A 330 -5.07 -13.72 41.60
C GLU A 330 -4.05 -13.92 40.46
N ALA A 331 -3.64 -12.83 39.78
CA ALA A 331 -2.62 -12.90 38.75
C ALA A 331 -1.27 -13.37 39.31
N ILE A 332 -0.86 -12.84 40.47
CA ILE A 332 0.40 -13.21 41.12
C ILE A 332 0.39 -14.67 41.56
N GLU A 333 -0.73 -15.13 42.08
CA GLU A 333 -0.91 -16.54 42.49
C GLU A 333 -0.78 -17.48 41.29
N LYS A 334 -1.44 -17.18 40.17
CA LYS A 334 -1.30 -17.92 38.91
C LYS A 334 0.14 -17.94 38.40
N ILE A 335 0.85 -16.80 38.41
CA ILE A 335 2.25 -16.70 37.99
C ILE A 335 3.14 -17.58 38.89
N ASN A 336 2.97 -17.51 40.21
CA ASN A 336 3.78 -18.27 41.20
C ASN A 336 3.57 -19.78 41.08
N ASN A 337 2.33 -20.21 40.82
CA ASN A 337 1.97 -21.61 40.69
C ASN A 337 2.27 -22.21 39.32
N SER A 338 2.59 -21.36 38.33
CA SER A 338 2.88 -21.80 36.97
C SER A 338 4.27 -22.40 36.86
N GLY A 339 4.37 -23.56 36.24
CA GLY A 339 5.64 -24.20 35.86
C GLY A 339 6.27 -23.64 34.56
N ARG A 340 5.59 -22.68 33.88
CA ARG A 340 6.05 -22.12 32.62
C ARG A 340 7.07 -20.99 32.78
N PHE A 341 7.05 -20.32 33.93
CA PHE A 341 7.99 -19.23 34.25
C PHE A 341 9.15 -19.75 35.08
N ASN A 342 10.35 -19.38 34.70
CA ASN A 342 11.49 -19.47 35.62
C ASN A 342 11.41 -18.37 36.69
N GLU A 343 12.19 -18.46 37.77
CA GLU A 343 12.11 -17.53 38.90
C GLU A 343 12.33 -16.06 38.51
N ASN A 344 13.25 -15.79 37.57
CA ASN A 344 13.51 -14.45 37.07
C ASN A 344 12.31 -13.93 36.26
N GLN A 345 11.73 -14.78 35.42
CA GLN A 345 10.52 -14.44 34.65
C GLN A 345 9.29 -14.21 35.55
N LYS A 346 9.11 -14.96 36.63
CA LYS A 346 8.05 -14.72 37.62
C LYS A 346 8.11 -13.31 38.20
N VAL A 347 9.30 -12.88 38.64
CA VAL A 347 9.51 -11.54 39.20
C VAL A 347 9.17 -10.46 38.16
N LYS A 348 9.62 -10.62 36.93
CA LYS A 348 9.36 -9.67 35.85
C LYS A 348 7.91 -9.67 35.41
N ALA A 349 7.26 -10.84 35.32
CA ALA A 349 5.83 -10.98 35.02
C ALA A 349 4.96 -10.25 36.04
N ILE A 350 5.25 -10.44 37.33
CA ILE A 350 4.57 -9.75 38.42
C ILE A 350 4.71 -8.24 38.31
N ARG A 351 5.89 -7.74 37.95
CA ARG A 351 6.13 -6.30 37.76
C ARG A 351 5.32 -5.75 36.58
N ILE A 352 5.27 -6.50 35.46
CA ILE A 352 4.48 -6.14 34.26
C ILE A 352 2.99 -6.10 34.61
N ILE A 353 2.45 -7.14 35.25
CA ILE A 353 1.04 -7.18 35.63
C ILE A 353 0.65 -6.06 36.60
N LYS A 354 1.45 -5.82 37.65
CA LYS A 354 1.24 -4.71 38.59
C LYS A 354 1.22 -3.36 37.83
N LYS A 355 2.09 -3.17 36.85
CA LYS A 355 2.12 -1.95 36.03
C LYS A 355 0.83 -1.81 35.19
N LEU A 356 0.40 -2.87 34.51
CA LEU A 356 -0.82 -2.87 33.70
C LEU A 356 -2.07 -2.62 34.55
N ILE A 357 -2.19 -3.26 35.70
CA ILE A 357 -3.34 -3.07 36.63
C ILE A 357 -3.34 -1.66 37.22
N SER A 358 -2.19 -1.11 37.59
CA SER A 358 -2.12 0.28 38.08
C SER A 358 -2.52 1.30 37.00
N SER A 359 -2.27 0.99 35.75
CA SER A 359 -2.74 1.79 34.61
C SER A 359 -4.27 1.69 34.44
N LYS A 360 -4.85 0.49 34.63
CA LYS A 360 -6.31 0.27 34.60
C LYS A 360 -7.03 1.02 35.71
N SER A 361 -6.52 0.99 36.94
CA SER A 361 -7.14 1.64 38.11
C SER A 361 -7.17 3.17 38.01
N ARG A 362 -6.17 3.78 37.33
CA ARG A 362 -6.17 5.24 37.10
C ARG A 362 -7.20 5.68 36.07
N LYS A 363 -7.68 4.78 35.22
CA LYS A 363 -8.62 5.06 34.12
C LYS A 363 -10.09 4.78 34.44
N GLN A 364 -10.43 4.21 35.59
CA GLN A 364 -11.83 4.17 36.04
C GLN A 364 -12.48 5.56 36.15
N PHE A 365 -11.71 6.62 36.03
CA PHE A 365 -12.16 8.02 36.05
C PHE A 365 -12.14 8.72 34.66
N SER A 366 -11.79 8.03 33.56
CA SER A 366 -11.85 8.57 32.21
C SER A 366 -12.19 7.47 31.20
N ASP A 367 -13.07 7.77 30.24
CA ASP A 367 -13.59 6.85 29.20
C ASP A 367 -12.53 6.33 28.18
N GLU A 368 -11.24 6.50 28.44
CA GLU A 368 -10.18 6.06 27.54
C GLU A 368 -9.62 4.70 27.96
N GLU A 369 -9.45 3.76 27.01
CA GLU A 369 -8.86 2.44 27.25
C GLU A 369 -7.41 2.53 27.75
N ALA A 370 -7.11 1.81 28.83
CA ALA A 370 -5.79 1.79 29.45
C ALA A 370 -4.85 0.90 28.64
N GLU A 371 -3.95 1.50 27.90
CA GLU A 371 -2.92 0.82 27.12
C GLU A 371 -1.52 1.06 27.68
N SER A 372 -0.62 0.10 27.47
CA SER A 372 0.78 0.23 27.78
C SER A 372 1.63 -0.28 26.61
N ARG A 373 2.55 0.55 26.15
CA ARG A 373 3.49 0.19 25.10
C ARG A 373 4.62 -0.64 25.66
N ILE A 374 5.09 -1.62 24.88
CA ILE A 374 6.20 -2.50 25.28
C ILE A 374 7.48 -1.70 25.56
N ASP A 375 7.79 -0.68 24.75
CA ASP A 375 8.93 0.19 25.00
C ASP A 375 8.83 0.95 26.33
N TYR A 376 7.62 1.45 26.65
CA TYR A 376 7.38 2.11 27.94
C TYR A 376 7.48 1.16 29.12
N ILE A 377 6.94 -0.06 29.00
CA ILE A 377 7.08 -1.11 30.03
C ILE A 377 8.55 -1.46 30.22
N SER A 378 9.30 -1.65 29.11
CA SER A 378 10.71 -1.92 29.09
C SER A 378 11.51 -0.83 29.82
N ASP A 379 11.32 0.44 29.42
CA ASP A 379 12.04 1.58 30.01
C ASP A 379 11.67 1.81 31.48
N HIS A 380 10.38 1.71 31.81
CA HIS A 380 9.88 1.97 33.17
C HIS A 380 10.29 0.89 34.18
N LEU A 381 10.33 -0.37 33.74
CA LEU A 381 10.65 -1.51 34.59
C LEU A 381 12.13 -1.93 34.48
N GLY A 382 12.89 -1.38 33.53
CA GLY A 382 14.28 -1.78 33.27
C GLY A 382 14.37 -3.23 32.76
N ILE A 383 13.40 -3.68 31.97
CA ILE A 383 13.37 -5.03 31.37
C ILE A 383 13.60 -4.88 29.87
N VAL A 384 14.48 -5.69 29.29
CA VAL A 384 14.75 -5.68 27.85
C VAL A 384 13.48 -5.98 27.06
N LYS A 385 13.26 -5.28 25.93
CA LYS A 385 12.01 -5.36 25.12
C LYS A 385 11.66 -6.78 24.70
N GLU A 386 12.63 -7.54 24.25
CA GLU A 386 12.51 -8.93 23.84
C GLU A 386 11.98 -9.80 24.97
N GLU A 387 12.46 -9.56 26.16
CA GLU A 387 12.05 -10.27 27.35
C GLU A 387 10.65 -9.86 27.83
N VAL A 388 10.27 -8.59 27.66
CA VAL A 388 8.89 -8.14 27.90
C VAL A 388 7.93 -8.90 26.97
N ILE A 389 8.28 -9.04 25.68
CA ILE A 389 7.47 -9.77 24.70
C ILE A 389 7.33 -11.25 25.09
N GLN A 390 8.42 -11.91 25.46
CA GLN A 390 8.39 -13.31 25.91
C GLN A 390 7.49 -13.49 27.13
N ILE A 391 7.62 -12.63 28.12
CA ILE A 391 6.81 -12.70 29.34
C ILE A 391 5.34 -12.44 29.05
N VAL A 392 5.02 -11.52 28.16
CA VAL A 392 3.63 -11.25 27.74
C VAL A 392 3.03 -12.48 27.05
N ASN A 393 3.78 -13.19 26.22
CA ASN A 393 3.31 -14.44 25.62
C ASN A 393 3.04 -15.51 26.68
N LEU A 394 3.95 -15.68 27.66
CA LEU A 394 3.73 -16.60 28.79
C LEU A 394 2.51 -16.21 29.61
N LEU A 395 2.26 -14.92 29.86
CA LEU A 395 1.06 -14.42 30.55
C LEU A 395 -0.23 -14.71 29.79
N ARG A 396 -0.18 -14.71 28.47
CA ARG A 396 -1.30 -15.13 27.60
C ARG A 396 -1.52 -16.64 27.70
N GLU A 397 -0.46 -17.42 27.61
CA GLU A 397 -0.51 -18.87 27.77
C GLU A 397 -1.10 -19.33 29.14
N GLU A 398 -0.84 -18.58 30.21
CA GLU A 398 -1.41 -18.80 31.54
C GLU A 398 -2.82 -18.18 31.72
N LYS A 399 -3.42 -17.66 30.64
CA LYS A 399 -4.75 -17.01 30.69
C LYS A 399 -4.84 -15.89 31.73
N ILE A 400 -3.73 -15.19 31.94
CA ILE A 400 -3.68 -13.98 32.78
C ILE A 400 -3.97 -12.77 31.94
N LEU A 401 -3.49 -12.78 30.69
CA LEU A 401 -3.84 -11.82 29.64
C LEU A 401 -4.70 -12.51 28.57
N ALA A 402 -5.73 -11.81 28.11
CA ALA A 402 -6.55 -12.27 27.01
C ALA A 402 -5.75 -12.31 25.71
N ASP A 403 -6.05 -13.27 24.88
CA ASP A 403 -5.70 -13.25 23.48
C ASP A 403 -6.61 -12.27 22.74
N SER A 404 -6.12 -11.62 21.66
CA SER A 404 -7.02 -10.85 20.82
C SER A 404 -7.93 -11.82 20.07
N LYS A 405 -9.24 -11.65 20.22
CA LYS A 405 -10.25 -12.50 19.54
C LYS A 405 -10.41 -12.18 18.04
N ASP A 406 -9.52 -11.37 17.45
CA ASP A 406 -9.77 -10.72 16.18
C ASP A 406 -8.96 -11.30 15.02
N LEU A 407 -8.72 -12.60 15.01
CA LEU A 407 -8.23 -13.30 13.84
C LEU A 407 -9.43 -13.85 13.04
N THR A 408 -9.46 -13.54 11.76
CA THR A 408 -10.40 -14.11 10.82
C THR A 408 -9.65 -14.92 9.77
N ALA A 409 -10.14 -16.07 9.42
CA ALA A 409 -9.63 -16.88 8.32
C ALA A 409 -10.74 -17.15 7.30
N PHE A 410 -10.35 -17.08 6.02
CA PHE A 410 -11.16 -17.63 4.95
C PHE A 410 -10.68 -19.04 4.65
N ILE A 411 -11.55 -20.01 4.91
CA ILE A 411 -11.32 -21.42 4.59
C ILE A 411 -11.90 -21.74 3.22
N LYS A 412 -11.14 -22.46 2.39
CA LYS A 412 -11.55 -22.81 1.03
C LYS A 412 -12.36 -24.10 1.02
N ARG A 413 -13.48 -24.06 0.30
CA ARG A 413 -14.42 -25.18 0.14
C ARG A 413 -14.67 -25.42 -1.35
N LYS A 414 -15.07 -26.65 -1.67
CA LYS A 414 -15.60 -27.01 -2.99
C LYS A 414 -16.54 -28.19 -2.83
N GLU A 415 -17.82 -28.05 -3.20
CA GLU A 415 -18.81 -29.13 -3.15
C GLU A 415 -18.82 -29.87 -1.78
N ASN A 416 -18.89 -29.13 -0.68
CA ASN A 416 -18.83 -29.64 0.69
C ASN A 416 -17.54 -30.39 1.06
N LYS A 417 -16.45 -30.20 0.31
CA LYS A 417 -15.12 -30.74 0.64
C LYS A 417 -14.19 -29.64 1.14
N ASN A 418 -13.34 -30.00 2.10
CA ASN A 418 -12.31 -29.13 2.63
C ASN A 418 -11.16 -28.97 1.63
N ARG A 419 -11.21 -27.93 0.76
CA ARG A 419 -10.17 -27.64 -0.22
C ARG A 419 -8.87 -27.17 0.44
N SER A 420 -8.95 -26.46 1.56
CA SER A 420 -7.77 -26.05 2.34
C SER A 420 -6.94 -27.25 2.79
N LEU A 421 -7.59 -28.32 3.24
CA LEU A 421 -6.92 -29.58 3.59
C LEU A 421 -6.28 -30.26 2.38
N THR A 422 -6.91 -30.21 1.22
CA THR A 422 -6.36 -30.75 -0.03
C THR A 422 -5.08 -30.03 -0.43
N ILE A 423 -5.06 -28.69 -0.30
CA ILE A 423 -3.87 -27.87 -0.56
C ILE A 423 -2.75 -28.25 0.41
N LEU A 424 -3.04 -28.33 1.70
CA LEU A 424 -2.05 -28.70 2.72
C LEU A 424 -1.44 -30.09 2.44
N LYS A 425 -2.27 -31.09 2.12
CA LYS A 425 -1.80 -32.43 1.77
C LYS A 425 -0.92 -32.47 0.51
N SER A 426 -1.26 -31.67 -0.52
CA SER A 426 -0.44 -31.53 -1.71
C SER A 426 0.95 -30.97 -1.38
N PHE A 427 1.03 -29.91 -0.57
CA PHE A 427 2.31 -29.34 -0.14
C PHE A 427 3.11 -30.29 0.74
N HIS A 428 2.46 -31.02 1.65
CA HIS A 428 3.11 -32.01 2.49
C HIS A 428 3.73 -33.16 1.68
N SER A 429 3.05 -33.64 0.64
CA SER A 429 3.59 -34.65 -0.27
C SER A 429 4.85 -34.15 -0.98
N ILE A 430 4.86 -32.89 -1.43
CA ILE A 430 6.02 -32.28 -2.07
C ILE A 430 7.16 -32.10 -1.06
N GLU A 431 6.88 -31.64 0.17
CA GLU A 431 7.89 -31.51 1.22
C GLU A 431 8.53 -32.86 1.58
N SER A 432 7.71 -33.90 1.71
CA SER A 432 8.21 -35.25 1.96
C SER A 432 9.14 -35.77 0.84
N TYR A 433 8.79 -35.48 -0.41
CA TYR A 433 9.67 -35.79 -1.54
C TYR A 433 10.97 -34.98 -1.50
N LEU A 434 10.88 -33.66 -1.26
CA LEU A 434 12.06 -32.81 -1.21
C LEU A 434 13.05 -33.22 -0.12
N LEU A 435 12.57 -33.74 1.01
CA LEU A 435 13.42 -34.29 2.08
C LEU A 435 14.25 -35.49 1.60
N THR A 436 13.78 -36.27 0.61
CA THR A 436 14.54 -37.44 0.07
C THR A 436 15.68 -37.04 -0.85
N VAL A 437 15.63 -35.83 -1.43
CA VAL A 437 16.65 -35.36 -2.40
C VAL A 437 17.58 -34.29 -1.80
N LEU A 438 17.27 -33.74 -0.61
CA LEU A 438 18.10 -32.81 0.10
C LEU A 438 19.24 -33.51 0.85
N SER A 439 20.37 -32.81 1.00
CA SER A 439 21.49 -33.25 1.80
C SER A 439 22.14 -32.10 2.59
N ASN A 440 23.02 -32.44 3.51
CA ASN A 440 23.81 -31.45 4.26
C ASN A 440 24.99 -30.89 3.42
N GLN A 441 25.13 -31.36 2.17
CA GLN A 441 26.03 -30.78 1.18
C GLN A 441 25.27 -29.89 0.21
N GLU A 442 25.94 -28.89 -0.34
CA GLU A 442 25.31 -28.03 -1.33
C GLU A 442 24.93 -28.79 -2.58
N THR A 443 23.67 -28.81 -2.92
CA THR A 443 23.10 -29.46 -4.09
C THR A 443 22.44 -28.44 -5.00
N ILE A 444 22.77 -28.48 -6.29
CA ILE A 444 22.18 -27.60 -7.29
C ILE A 444 20.98 -28.31 -7.94
N PHE A 445 19.81 -27.70 -7.84
CA PHE A 445 18.59 -28.20 -8.43
C PHE A 445 18.17 -27.36 -9.63
N HIS A 446 17.82 -28.02 -10.71
CA HIS A 446 17.05 -27.42 -11.79
C HIS A 446 15.56 -27.59 -11.48
N ILE A 447 14.86 -26.48 -11.18
CA ILE A 447 13.50 -26.52 -10.60
C ILE A 447 12.49 -27.25 -11.49
N LYS A 448 12.61 -27.15 -12.83
CA LYS A 448 11.71 -27.88 -13.75
C LYS A 448 11.94 -29.39 -13.70
N GLU A 449 13.19 -29.83 -13.71
CA GLU A 449 13.55 -31.25 -13.59
C GLU A 449 13.13 -31.81 -12.23
N LEU A 450 13.34 -31.04 -11.15
CA LEU A 450 12.89 -31.39 -9.81
C LEU A 450 11.36 -31.54 -9.74
N ASN A 451 10.63 -30.72 -10.48
CA ASN A 451 9.18 -30.83 -10.61
C ASN A 451 8.75 -32.09 -11.33
N GLU A 452 9.39 -32.41 -12.46
CA GLU A 452 9.11 -33.65 -13.23
C GLU A 452 9.43 -34.90 -12.40
N GLN A 453 10.54 -34.89 -11.68
CA GLN A 453 10.90 -35.98 -10.77
C GLN A 453 9.91 -36.14 -9.62
N ALA A 454 9.45 -35.05 -9.03
CA ALA A 454 8.43 -35.09 -7.98
C ALA A 454 7.10 -35.66 -8.49
N GLU A 455 6.71 -35.30 -9.72
CA GLU A 455 5.51 -35.83 -10.37
C GLU A 455 5.62 -37.32 -10.63
N GLN A 456 6.77 -37.81 -11.14
CA GLN A 456 7.06 -39.23 -11.33
C GLN A 456 7.07 -40.03 -10.02
N ASN A 457 7.44 -39.38 -8.89
CA ASN A 457 7.39 -39.97 -7.55
C ASN A 457 6.00 -39.84 -6.87
N GLY A 458 4.97 -39.50 -7.63
CA GLY A 458 3.57 -39.53 -7.19
C GLY A 458 3.07 -38.28 -6.50
N CYS A 459 3.81 -37.15 -6.49
CA CYS A 459 3.32 -35.90 -6.02
C CYS A 459 2.26 -35.32 -6.97
N LYS A 460 1.00 -35.32 -6.53
CA LYS A 460 -0.11 -34.74 -7.30
C LYS A 460 -0.08 -33.24 -7.22
N ASP A 461 -0.41 -32.56 -8.33
CA ASP A 461 -0.49 -31.09 -8.42
C ASP A 461 0.82 -30.36 -8.05
N VAL A 462 1.97 -30.97 -8.26
CA VAL A 462 3.26 -30.32 -8.07
C VAL A 462 3.49 -29.27 -9.17
N THR A 463 4.04 -28.12 -8.81
CA THR A 463 4.42 -27.07 -9.76
C THR A 463 5.76 -26.46 -9.33
N PRO A 464 6.53 -25.89 -10.28
CA PRO A 464 7.75 -25.16 -9.97
C PRO A 464 7.54 -24.04 -8.93
N GLY A 465 6.36 -23.41 -8.94
CA GLY A 465 5.96 -22.40 -7.98
C GLY A 465 5.84 -22.94 -6.55
N LYS A 466 5.19 -24.11 -6.37
CA LYS A 466 5.05 -24.76 -5.06
C LYS A 466 6.41 -25.17 -4.48
N ILE A 467 7.30 -25.74 -5.29
CA ILE A 467 8.66 -26.09 -4.86
C ILE A 467 9.43 -24.83 -4.40
N LYS A 468 9.35 -23.73 -5.18
CA LYS A 468 9.96 -22.45 -4.80
C LYS A 468 9.36 -21.88 -3.50
N THR A 469 8.05 -22.03 -3.31
CA THR A 469 7.37 -21.59 -2.07
C THR A 469 7.90 -22.34 -0.86
N ILE A 470 8.07 -23.66 -0.95
CA ILE A 470 8.63 -24.51 0.11
C ILE A 470 10.07 -24.07 0.42
N PHE A 471 10.95 -23.98 -0.58
CA PHE A 471 12.33 -23.56 -0.36
C PHE A 471 12.43 -22.12 0.18
N ASN A 472 11.51 -21.22 -0.20
CA ASN A 472 11.45 -19.89 0.36
C ASN A 472 11.08 -19.91 1.84
N PHE A 473 10.07 -20.74 2.21
CA PHE A 473 9.64 -20.87 3.59
C PHE A 473 10.75 -21.51 4.45
N TRP A 474 11.36 -22.59 3.99
CA TRP A 474 12.46 -23.23 4.71
C TRP A 474 13.68 -22.29 4.88
N GLY A 475 13.95 -21.45 3.86
CA GLY A 475 15.00 -20.42 3.95
C GLY A 475 14.68 -19.31 4.97
N ILE A 476 13.41 -18.87 5.05
CA ILE A 476 12.95 -17.90 6.07
C ILE A 476 13.12 -18.46 7.48
N LYS A 477 12.88 -19.76 7.66
CA LYS A 477 13.04 -20.45 8.94
C LYS A 477 14.49 -20.83 9.26
N ASN A 478 15.45 -20.50 8.38
CA ASN A 478 16.84 -20.91 8.49
C ASN A 478 17.03 -22.44 8.59
N TRP A 479 16.15 -23.21 7.97
CA TRP A 479 16.32 -24.66 7.87
C TRP A 479 17.23 -25.06 6.73
N ILE A 480 17.23 -24.25 5.68
CA ILE A 480 18.13 -24.36 4.53
C ILE A 480 18.78 -23.01 4.23
N LYS A 481 19.95 -23.06 3.61
CA LYS A 481 20.53 -21.93 2.90
C LYS A 481 20.36 -22.15 1.41
N LYS A 482 19.93 -21.13 0.68
CA LYS A 482 19.74 -21.21 -0.77
C LYS A 482 20.24 -19.96 -1.48
N HIS A 483 20.72 -20.14 -2.70
CA HIS A 483 21.06 -19.03 -3.61
C HIS A 483 20.81 -19.47 -5.07
N THR A 484 20.69 -18.49 -5.95
CA THR A 484 20.57 -18.76 -7.40
C THR A 484 21.94 -18.94 -8.02
N VAL A 485 22.08 -19.91 -8.92
CA VAL A 485 23.32 -20.22 -9.63
C VAL A 485 23.21 -19.67 -11.07
N GLU A 486 24.31 -19.13 -11.59
CA GLU A 486 24.46 -18.67 -12.99
C GLU A 486 23.41 -17.64 -13.45
N TYR A 487 22.96 -16.78 -12.53
CA TYR A 487 21.88 -15.80 -12.80
C TYR A 487 20.58 -16.41 -13.35
N SER A 488 20.45 -17.73 -13.30
CA SER A 488 19.27 -18.46 -13.76
C SER A 488 18.23 -18.57 -12.65
N LYS A 489 17.02 -18.07 -12.88
CA LYS A 489 15.89 -18.22 -11.95
C LYS A 489 15.46 -19.69 -11.74
N ASN A 490 15.97 -20.62 -12.52
CA ASN A 490 15.61 -22.04 -12.49
C ASN A 490 16.67 -22.94 -11.84
N HIS A 491 17.90 -22.47 -11.65
CA HIS A 491 18.95 -23.20 -10.96
C HIS A 491 19.11 -22.62 -9.54
N ILE A 492 18.85 -23.44 -8.54
CA ILE A 492 18.92 -23.05 -7.12
C ILE A 492 19.85 -24.02 -6.41
N ALA A 493 20.91 -23.49 -5.81
CA ALA A 493 21.74 -24.24 -4.89
C ALA A 493 21.10 -24.22 -3.50
N VAL A 494 20.99 -25.36 -2.87
CA VAL A 494 20.36 -25.56 -1.57
C VAL A 494 21.26 -26.42 -0.69
N ILE A 495 21.44 -26.01 0.56
CA ILE A 495 22.12 -26.79 1.58
C ILE A 495 21.25 -26.85 2.84
N CYS A 496 21.06 -28.03 3.42
CA CYS A 496 20.37 -28.19 4.69
C CYS A 496 21.26 -27.73 5.85
N LEU A 497 20.72 -26.91 6.75
CA LEU A 497 21.45 -26.35 7.90
C LEU A 497 21.23 -27.17 9.19
N HIS A 498 20.35 -28.17 9.16
CA HIS A 498 20.04 -29.06 10.27
C HIS A 498 20.30 -30.50 9.87
N GLU A 499 20.50 -31.35 10.87
CA GLU A 499 20.45 -32.80 10.68
C GLU A 499 19.08 -33.19 10.13
N MET A 500 19.04 -34.11 9.17
CA MET A 500 17.82 -34.46 8.46
C MET A 500 16.71 -34.97 9.40
N GLU A 501 17.07 -35.73 10.41
CA GLU A 501 16.13 -36.25 11.43
C GLU A 501 15.45 -35.10 12.18
N ALA A 502 16.21 -34.11 12.62
CA ALA A 502 15.68 -32.92 13.33
C ALA A 502 14.77 -32.06 12.41
N LEU A 503 15.10 -31.99 11.10
CA LEU A 503 14.25 -31.30 10.13
C LEU A 503 12.95 -32.04 9.91
N VAL A 504 12.99 -33.36 9.77
CA VAL A 504 11.79 -34.20 9.63
C VAL A 504 10.87 -34.04 10.85
N GLU A 505 11.41 -34.05 12.05
CA GLU A 505 10.61 -33.85 13.30
C GLU A 505 9.90 -32.49 13.31
N LYS A 506 10.62 -31.42 12.97
CA LYS A 506 10.03 -30.06 12.86
C LYS A 506 8.92 -29.97 11.82
N LEU A 507 9.12 -30.58 10.66
CA LEU A 507 8.14 -30.58 9.57
C LEU A 507 6.90 -31.42 9.94
N THR A 508 7.09 -32.56 10.58
CA THR A 508 6.00 -33.42 11.06
C THR A 508 5.15 -32.68 12.09
N LYS A 509 5.77 -32.12 13.11
CA LYS A 509 5.08 -31.32 14.14
C LYS A 509 4.27 -30.20 13.52
N ARG A 510 4.88 -29.43 12.59
CA ARG A 510 4.18 -28.32 11.91
C ARG A 510 2.99 -28.84 11.09
N TYR A 511 3.17 -29.95 10.37
CA TYR A 511 2.09 -30.54 9.57
C TYR A 511 0.90 -30.98 10.43
N GLU A 512 1.15 -31.66 11.55
CA GLU A 512 0.11 -32.08 12.49
C GLU A 512 -0.70 -30.88 13.02
N ILE A 513 -0.02 -29.82 13.42
CA ILE A 513 -0.67 -28.59 13.90
C ILE A 513 -1.44 -27.91 12.76
N ALA A 514 -0.85 -27.80 11.57
CA ALA A 514 -1.51 -27.19 10.42
C ALA A 514 -2.75 -27.99 9.97
N GLN A 515 -2.67 -29.32 9.99
CA GLN A 515 -3.80 -30.19 9.66
C GLN A 515 -4.94 -29.99 10.69
N PHE A 516 -4.60 -30.00 11.97
CA PHE A 516 -5.57 -29.72 13.03
C PHE A 516 -6.27 -28.38 12.83
N ILE A 517 -5.50 -27.29 12.58
CA ILE A 517 -6.08 -25.96 12.39
C ILE A 517 -7.07 -25.96 11.24
N VAL A 518 -6.71 -26.54 10.10
CA VAL A 518 -7.58 -26.57 8.91
C VAL A 518 -8.84 -27.41 9.15
N GLU A 519 -8.73 -28.54 9.84
CA GLU A 519 -9.88 -29.38 10.19
C GLU A 519 -10.79 -28.68 11.20
N TYR A 520 -10.23 -28.13 12.27
CA TYR A 520 -10.98 -27.42 13.30
C TYR A 520 -11.75 -26.22 12.74
N LEU A 521 -11.08 -25.37 11.95
CA LEU A 521 -11.73 -24.21 11.33
C LEU A 521 -12.78 -24.63 10.31
N TYR A 522 -12.57 -25.73 9.60
CA TYR A 522 -13.57 -26.26 8.67
C TYR A 522 -14.82 -26.76 9.41
N ASP A 523 -14.66 -27.50 10.51
CA ASP A 523 -15.76 -27.98 11.34
C ASP A 523 -16.52 -26.81 11.99
N LYS A 524 -15.79 -25.83 12.51
CA LYS A 524 -16.36 -24.58 13.05
C LYS A 524 -17.14 -23.81 11.98
N SER A 525 -16.67 -23.83 10.71
CA SER A 525 -17.41 -23.22 9.61
C SER A 525 -18.73 -23.90 9.33
N ASN A 526 -18.77 -25.23 9.41
CA ASN A 526 -19.99 -26.00 9.14
C ASN A 526 -21.07 -25.78 10.23
N ALA A 527 -20.67 -25.49 11.45
CA ALA A 527 -21.60 -25.22 12.55
C ALA A 527 -22.28 -23.83 12.45
N ASN A 528 -21.70 -22.89 11.70
CA ASN A 528 -22.14 -21.48 11.64
C ASN A 528 -22.69 -21.06 10.28
N ILE A 529 -22.84 -21.97 9.31
CA ILE A 529 -23.26 -21.63 7.94
C ILE A 529 -24.77 -21.42 7.88
N THR A 530 -25.16 -20.30 7.26
CA THR A 530 -26.52 -20.04 6.78
C THR A 530 -26.74 -20.67 5.39
N GLU A 531 -27.99 -20.96 5.01
CA GLU A 531 -28.33 -21.59 3.71
C GLU A 531 -27.76 -20.81 2.50
N ASP A 532 -27.68 -19.48 2.59
CA ASP A 532 -27.13 -18.61 1.55
C ASP A 532 -25.58 -18.68 1.40
N GLU A 533 -24.89 -19.17 2.41
CA GLU A 533 -23.41 -19.28 2.42
C GLU A 533 -22.90 -20.66 2.05
N SER A 534 -23.77 -21.65 1.99
CA SER A 534 -23.40 -23.04 1.69
C SER A 534 -22.75 -23.25 0.32
N ASN A 535 -22.99 -22.34 -0.64
CA ASN A 535 -22.47 -22.40 -2.01
C ASN A 535 -21.24 -21.50 -2.25
N ARG A 536 -20.69 -20.83 -1.23
CA ARG A 536 -19.49 -19.99 -1.39
C ARG A 536 -18.22 -20.84 -1.38
N ASP A 537 -17.28 -20.52 -2.26
CA ASP A 537 -15.97 -21.17 -2.35
C ASP A 537 -15.06 -20.85 -1.15
N GLU A 538 -15.31 -19.77 -0.42
CA GLU A 538 -14.61 -19.35 0.79
C GLU A 538 -15.58 -18.94 1.88
N VAL A 539 -15.34 -19.37 3.12
CA VAL A 539 -16.14 -19.01 4.30
C VAL A 539 -15.26 -18.33 5.34
N LEU A 540 -15.75 -17.21 5.87
CA LEU A 540 -15.10 -16.44 6.93
C LEU A 540 -15.35 -17.09 8.31
N ILE A 541 -14.29 -17.22 9.10
CA ILE A 541 -14.35 -17.79 10.45
C ILE A 541 -13.52 -16.94 11.39
N GLU A 542 -14.11 -16.58 12.53
CA GLU A 542 -13.39 -15.90 13.62
C GLU A 542 -12.80 -16.94 14.59
N PHE A 543 -11.55 -16.70 15.02
CA PHE A 543 -10.85 -17.57 15.96
C PHE A 543 -9.76 -16.82 16.72
N SER A 544 -9.23 -17.43 17.77
CA SER A 544 -8.03 -16.94 18.43
C SER A 544 -6.91 -17.99 18.44
N VAL A 545 -5.65 -17.54 18.56
CA VAL A 545 -4.49 -18.44 18.66
C VAL A 545 -4.59 -19.32 19.91
N MET A 546 -5.12 -18.76 21.01
CA MET A 546 -5.31 -19.51 22.26
C MET A 546 -6.41 -20.56 22.14
N GLU A 547 -7.52 -20.23 21.48
CA GLU A 547 -8.58 -21.18 21.15
C GLU A 547 -8.01 -22.39 20.39
N LEU A 548 -7.23 -22.13 19.33
CA LEU A 548 -6.59 -23.20 18.56
C LEU A 548 -5.64 -24.05 19.41
N LYS A 549 -4.86 -23.41 20.29
CA LYS A 549 -3.95 -24.13 21.18
C LYS A 549 -4.69 -25.02 22.18
N GLU A 550 -5.72 -24.49 22.84
CA GLU A 550 -6.53 -25.24 23.81
C GLU A 550 -7.21 -26.44 23.15
N GLU A 551 -7.82 -26.23 21.99
CA GLU A 551 -8.48 -27.30 21.26
C GLU A 551 -7.49 -28.35 20.73
N PHE A 552 -6.26 -27.94 20.34
CA PHE A 552 -5.20 -28.86 19.96
C PHE A 552 -4.75 -29.71 21.16
N GLU A 553 -4.56 -29.11 22.33
CA GLU A 553 -4.15 -29.82 23.56
C GLU A 553 -5.28 -30.72 24.13
N ASN A 554 -6.54 -30.36 23.90
CA ASN A 554 -7.71 -31.14 24.33
C ASN A 554 -7.98 -32.38 23.44
N ARG A 555 -7.46 -32.40 22.21
CA ARG A 555 -7.54 -33.61 21.38
C ARG A 555 -6.67 -34.69 22.01
N LEU A 556 -7.28 -35.82 22.33
CA LEU A 556 -6.60 -37.07 22.72
C LEU A 556 -5.76 -37.55 21.52
N THR A 557 -4.53 -37.04 21.38
CA THR A 557 -3.60 -37.55 20.40
C THR A 557 -2.79 -38.70 20.96
N LEU A 558 -2.59 -39.72 20.15
CA LEU A 558 -1.71 -40.86 20.46
C LEU A 558 -0.24 -40.43 20.70
N PHE A 559 0.11 -39.18 20.33
CA PHE A 559 1.40 -38.55 20.52
C PHE A 559 1.19 -37.30 21.37
N ASN A 560 1.75 -37.27 22.57
CA ASN A 560 1.71 -36.16 23.52
C ASN A 560 2.48 -34.91 23.03
N THR A 561 2.18 -34.41 21.85
CA THR A 561 2.86 -33.26 21.25
C THR A 561 2.32 -31.96 21.88
N LYS A 562 3.04 -31.40 22.85
CA LYS A 562 2.72 -30.05 23.36
C LYS A 562 3.00 -29.01 22.32
N ALA A 563 2.01 -28.18 22.00
CA ALA A 563 2.16 -27.04 21.12
C ALA A 563 2.33 -25.75 21.92
N THR A 564 3.29 -24.94 21.57
CA THR A 564 3.41 -23.56 22.06
C THR A 564 2.55 -22.62 21.21
N THR A 565 2.26 -21.41 21.68
CA THR A 565 1.63 -20.37 20.85
C THR A 565 2.44 -20.06 19.60
N GLU A 566 3.76 -20.10 19.70
CA GLU A 566 4.68 -19.92 18.56
C GLU A 566 4.53 -21.02 17.51
N ASP A 567 4.32 -22.29 17.92
CA ASP A 567 4.07 -23.41 17.01
C ASP A 567 2.75 -23.22 16.25
N ILE A 568 1.69 -22.74 16.92
CA ILE A 568 0.39 -22.43 16.30
C ILE A 568 0.54 -21.27 15.31
N GLU A 569 1.21 -20.19 15.73
CA GLU A 569 1.47 -19.02 14.87
C GLU A 569 2.30 -19.40 13.64
N ASP A 570 3.31 -20.25 13.80
CA ASP A 570 4.12 -20.78 12.69
C ASP A 570 3.30 -21.62 11.71
N ALA A 571 2.42 -22.46 12.22
CA ALA A 571 1.53 -23.27 11.38
C ALA A 571 0.52 -22.38 10.62
N LEU A 572 -0.04 -21.37 11.26
CA LEU A 572 -0.92 -20.37 10.61
C LEU A 572 -0.17 -19.59 9.54
N PHE A 573 1.06 -19.15 9.81
CA PHE A 573 1.90 -18.47 8.84
C PHE A 573 2.20 -19.35 7.63
N TYR A 574 2.51 -20.62 7.86
CA TYR A 574 2.70 -21.59 6.80
C TYR A 574 1.43 -21.78 5.96
N LEU A 575 0.28 -22.01 6.59
CA LEU A 575 -1.01 -22.16 5.91
C LEU A 575 -1.37 -20.95 5.05
N SER A 576 -1.06 -19.75 5.52
CA SER A 576 -1.22 -18.54 4.74
C SER A 576 -0.27 -18.48 3.54
N ARG A 577 0.98 -18.94 3.70
CA ARG A 577 2.00 -18.92 2.62
C ARG A 577 1.73 -19.92 1.51
N ILE A 578 1.17 -21.07 1.84
CA ILE A 578 0.74 -22.08 0.86
C ILE A 578 -0.68 -21.81 0.33
N GLU A 579 -1.29 -20.71 0.73
CA GLU A 579 -2.65 -20.28 0.35
C GLU A 579 -3.75 -21.31 0.71
N ALA A 580 -3.50 -22.14 1.71
CA ALA A 580 -4.52 -23.01 2.27
C ALA A 580 -5.55 -22.22 3.07
N LEU A 581 -5.12 -21.15 3.77
CA LEU A 581 -5.97 -20.18 4.45
C LEU A 581 -5.59 -18.77 4.02
N ARG A 582 -6.58 -17.90 3.87
CA ARG A 582 -6.37 -16.46 3.84
C ARG A 582 -6.71 -15.93 5.23
N ILE A 583 -5.73 -15.34 5.92
CA ILE A 583 -5.88 -14.85 7.28
C ILE A 583 -5.93 -13.32 7.22
N GLU A 584 -6.98 -12.74 7.77
CA GLU A 584 -7.18 -11.32 7.98
C GLU A 584 -7.18 -11.01 9.48
N GLY A 585 -6.52 -9.90 9.89
CA GLY A 585 -6.27 -9.63 11.30
C GLY A 585 -4.85 -9.99 11.72
N GLY A 586 -4.34 -9.30 12.75
CA GLY A 586 -2.93 -9.37 13.09
C GLY A 586 -2.52 -10.66 13.76
N PHE A 587 -1.49 -11.27 13.24
CA PHE A 587 -0.61 -12.13 14.02
C PHE A 587 0.01 -11.30 15.14
N MET A 588 -0.34 -11.58 16.35
CA MET A 588 -0.10 -10.79 17.56
C MET A 588 -0.88 -9.48 17.59
N VAL A 589 -1.21 -8.99 18.78
CA VAL A 589 -1.70 -7.63 19.04
C VAL A 589 -0.58 -6.61 18.74
N VAL A 590 -0.10 -6.65 17.52
CA VAL A 590 0.76 -5.64 16.93
C VAL A 590 -0.14 -4.79 16.08
N TYR A 591 -0.92 -3.92 16.70
CA TYR A 591 -1.38 -2.77 15.96
C TYR A 591 -0.13 -2.11 15.39
N ASN A 592 -0.07 -1.88 14.07
CA ASN A 592 0.91 -0.99 13.45
C ASN A 592 0.61 0.44 13.91
N ALA A 593 0.76 0.66 15.21
CA ALA A 593 0.56 1.96 15.78
C ALA A 593 1.68 2.86 15.31
N LEU A 594 1.30 3.99 14.75
CA LEU A 594 2.22 5.05 14.43
C LEU A 594 2.77 5.60 15.74
N THR A 595 4.07 5.48 15.94
CA THR A 595 4.74 6.11 17.07
C THR A 595 5.09 7.53 16.69
N ILE A 596 4.53 8.50 17.41
CA ILE A 596 4.68 9.92 17.17
C ILE A 596 5.27 10.56 18.43
N GLU A 597 6.40 11.22 18.30
CA GLU A 597 7.00 12.05 19.34
C GLU A 597 6.66 13.51 19.06
N ARG A 598 5.96 14.15 20.00
CA ARG A 598 5.64 15.57 19.89
C ARG A 598 6.87 16.38 20.27
N LEU A 599 7.27 17.32 19.43
CA LEU A 599 8.35 18.25 19.73
C LEU A 599 7.80 19.42 20.58
N GLU A 600 8.53 19.81 21.63
CA GLU A 600 8.10 20.90 22.53
C GLU A 600 7.81 22.20 21.78
N GLN A 601 8.65 22.53 20.81
CA GLN A 601 8.47 23.70 19.95
C GLN A 601 7.17 23.65 19.13
N GLY A 602 6.70 22.46 18.75
CA GLY A 602 5.47 22.24 17.99
C GLY A 602 4.19 22.38 18.82
N ASN A 603 4.23 22.08 20.14
CA ASN A 603 3.04 22.01 20.99
C ASN A 603 2.28 23.36 21.10
N LYS A 604 2.99 24.48 21.04
CA LYS A 604 2.42 25.84 21.11
C LYS A 604 2.08 26.41 19.73
N LYS A 605 2.50 25.76 18.64
CA LYS A 605 2.29 26.25 17.27
C LYS A 605 0.97 25.74 16.70
N LYS A 606 0.36 26.54 15.84
CA LYS A 606 -0.77 26.18 14.99
C LYS A 606 -0.23 26.01 13.57
N TYR A 607 -0.54 24.90 12.92
CA TYR A 607 -0.15 24.65 11.52
C TYR A 607 -0.72 25.75 10.62
N LYS A 608 0.12 26.39 9.81
CA LYS A 608 -0.20 27.59 9.04
C LYS A 608 0.04 27.37 7.54
N SER A 609 -0.30 28.39 6.76
CA SER A 609 -0.09 28.41 5.32
C SER A 609 1.39 28.26 4.93
N GLU A 610 2.30 28.82 5.72
CA GLU A 610 3.75 28.70 5.48
C GLU A 610 4.21 27.24 5.61
N ASP A 611 3.68 26.50 6.57
CA ASP A 611 3.99 25.08 6.79
C ASP A 611 3.41 24.18 5.69
N TYR A 612 2.31 24.63 5.06
CA TYR A 612 1.61 23.90 4.01
C TYR A 612 2.22 24.10 2.62
N GLN A 613 3.15 25.03 2.43
CA GLN A 613 3.66 25.44 1.12
C GLN A 613 4.14 24.27 0.26
N LYS A 614 4.94 23.34 0.80
CA LYS A 614 5.44 22.19 0.05
C LYS A 614 4.32 21.31 -0.48
N LEU A 615 3.36 20.98 0.38
CA LEU A 615 2.23 20.13 0.01
C LEU A 615 1.31 20.85 -0.98
N ASN A 616 1.09 22.14 -0.81
CA ASN A 616 0.34 22.97 -1.75
C ASN A 616 1.01 23.01 -3.13
N GLN A 617 2.33 23.20 -3.15
CA GLN A 617 3.10 23.21 -4.40
C GLN A 617 3.01 21.87 -5.15
N PHE A 618 3.02 20.75 -4.41
CA PHE A 618 2.78 19.43 -5.01
C PHE A 618 1.41 19.36 -5.68
N TYR A 619 0.34 19.83 -5.02
CA TYR A 619 -1.00 19.82 -5.60
C TYR A 619 -1.13 20.78 -6.79
N GLU A 620 -0.55 21.98 -6.72
CA GLU A 620 -0.51 22.93 -7.84
C GLU A 620 0.23 22.32 -9.05
N ASN A 621 1.33 21.62 -8.82
CA ASN A 621 2.06 20.92 -9.86
C ASN A 621 1.21 19.82 -10.49
N LYS A 622 0.46 19.05 -9.70
CA LYS A 622 -0.45 18.02 -10.22
C LYS A 622 -1.55 18.63 -11.09
N VAL A 623 -2.15 19.75 -10.69
CA VAL A 623 -3.12 20.48 -11.51
C VAL A 623 -2.51 20.87 -12.85
N GLN A 624 -1.30 21.47 -12.84
CA GLN A 624 -0.61 21.87 -14.06
C GLN A 624 -0.25 20.67 -14.95
N GLN A 625 0.16 19.54 -14.37
CA GLN A 625 0.46 18.32 -15.12
C GLN A 625 -0.75 17.80 -15.90
N ILE A 626 -1.96 17.84 -15.29
CA ILE A 626 -3.20 17.46 -15.98
C ILE A 626 -3.47 18.38 -17.19
N HIS A 627 -3.27 19.69 -17.04
CA HIS A 627 -3.41 20.62 -18.18
C HIS A 627 -2.36 20.39 -19.26
N ILE A 628 -1.13 20.12 -18.85
CA ILE A 628 0.00 19.88 -19.77
C ILE A 628 -0.24 18.63 -20.61
N VAL A 629 -0.68 17.53 -20.02
CA VAL A 629 -0.98 16.30 -20.78
C VAL A 629 -2.17 16.50 -21.72
N GLY A 630 -3.15 17.29 -21.34
CA GLY A 630 -4.24 17.70 -22.23
C GLY A 630 -3.76 18.54 -23.43
N GLU A 631 -2.83 19.46 -23.19
CA GLU A 631 -2.22 20.27 -24.28
C GLU A 631 -1.40 19.39 -25.24
N TYR A 632 -0.66 18.43 -24.69
CA TYR A 632 0.04 17.41 -25.49
C TYR A 632 -0.94 16.67 -26.42
N ALA A 633 -2.03 16.17 -25.88
CA ALA A 633 -3.02 15.44 -26.66
C ALA A 633 -3.58 16.28 -27.82
N ARG A 634 -3.94 17.54 -27.58
CA ARG A 634 -4.44 18.45 -28.60
C ARG A 634 -3.38 18.76 -29.66
N LYS A 635 -2.11 18.91 -29.26
CA LYS A 635 -1.00 19.08 -30.21
C LYS A 635 -0.79 17.84 -31.08
N MET A 636 -0.86 16.64 -30.50
CA MET A 636 -0.73 15.39 -31.25
C MET A 636 -1.81 15.21 -32.31
N ILE A 637 -3.04 15.67 -32.06
CA ILE A 637 -4.14 15.63 -33.02
C ILE A 637 -3.85 16.57 -34.21
N ASN A 638 -3.28 17.76 -33.96
CA ASN A 638 -3.15 18.81 -34.95
C ASN A 638 -1.77 18.82 -35.63
N ASP A 639 -0.67 18.61 -34.88
CA ASP A 639 0.70 18.69 -35.37
C ASP A 639 1.62 17.75 -34.56
N TYR A 640 1.92 16.61 -35.15
CA TYR A 640 2.77 15.58 -34.55
C TYR A 640 4.16 16.08 -34.17
N LYS A 641 4.81 16.90 -35.07
CA LYS A 641 6.17 17.42 -34.81
C LYS A 641 6.18 18.41 -33.64
N ALA A 642 5.19 19.30 -33.60
CA ALA A 642 5.03 20.24 -32.50
C ALA A 642 4.74 19.51 -31.15
N ALA A 643 4.04 18.40 -31.18
CA ALA A 643 3.79 17.60 -29.99
C ALA A 643 5.05 16.89 -29.48
N LEU A 644 5.88 16.34 -30.37
CA LEU A 644 7.16 15.74 -29.98
C LEU A 644 8.11 16.77 -29.36
N GLN A 645 8.20 17.96 -30.02
CA GLN A 645 9.00 19.06 -29.47
C GLN A 645 8.48 19.53 -28.11
N PHE A 646 7.17 19.53 -27.92
CA PHE A 646 6.55 19.87 -26.63
C PHE A 646 6.95 18.90 -25.52
N VAL A 647 6.98 17.59 -25.79
CA VAL A 647 7.43 16.57 -24.84
C VAL A 647 8.91 16.72 -24.53
N ASP A 648 9.74 16.91 -25.56
CA ASP A 648 11.18 17.11 -25.39
C ASP A 648 11.47 18.35 -24.53
N ASP A 649 10.83 19.47 -24.84
CA ASP A 649 10.95 20.70 -24.06
C ASP A 649 10.48 20.55 -22.62
N TYR A 650 9.44 19.74 -22.38
CA TYR A 650 8.93 19.49 -21.04
C TYR A 650 9.94 18.80 -20.12
N PHE A 651 10.73 17.88 -20.66
CA PHE A 651 11.74 17.16 -19.88
C PHE A 651 13.08 17.89 -19.84
N GLN A 652 13.45 18.64 -20.89
CA GLN A 652 14.78 19.24 -21.03
C GLN A 652 14.86 20.69 -20.54
N LEU A 653 13.79 21.48 -20.68
CA LEU A 653 13.82 22.88 -20.30
C LEU A 653 13.57 23.07 -18.80
N ASN A 654 14.08 24.19 -18.28
CA ASN A 654 13.63 24.69 -17.00
C ASN A 654 12.10 24.88 -17.03
N TYR A 655 11.41 24.47 -15.98
CA TYR A 655 9.94 24.44 -15.94
C TYR A 655 9.30 25.82 -16.19
N THR A 656 9.88 26.88 -15.63
CA THR A 656 9.40 28.26 -15.87
C THR A 656 9.55 28.68 -17.34
N ILE A 657 10.67 28.30 -17.96
CA ILE A 657 10.91 28.57 -19.39
C ILE A 657 9.90 27.80 -20.25
N PHE A 658 9.65 26.53 -19.92
CA PHE A 658 8.65 25.71 -20.59
C PHE A 658 7.24 26.34 -20.49
N LEU A 659 6.80 26.74 -19.29
CA LEU A 659 5.50 27.39 -19.12
C LEU A 659 5.39 28.70 -19.91
N ASN A 660 6.43 29.54 -19.90
CA ASN A 660 6.45 30.80 -20.65
C ASN A 660 6.45 30.59 -22.16
N LYS A 661 7.00 29.44 -22.64
CA LYS A 661 7.00 29.11 -24.07
C LYS A 661 5.60 28.67 -24.53
N TYR A 662 4.93 27.83 -23.80
CA TYR A 662 3.71 27.14 -24.22
C TYR A 662 2.40 27.69 -23.64
N PHE A 663 2.45 28.36 -22.49
CA PHE A 663 1.28 28.89 -21.77
C PHE A 663 1.45 30.39 -21.53
N LYS A 664 1.17 31.22 -22.57
CA LYS A 664 1.37 32.67 -22.52
C LYS A 664 0.10 33.38 -22.02
N GLY A 665 0.28 34.52 -21.34
CA GLY A 665 -0.82 35.42 -20.95
C GLY A 665 -1.85 34.78 -20.01
N SER A 666 -3.13 34.86 -20.36
CA SER A 666 -4.24 34.31 -19.55
C SER A 666 -4.16 32.79 -19.35
N ARG A 667 -3.51 32.09 -20.26
CA ARG A 667 -3.34 30.63 -20.18
C ARG A 667 -2.51 30.19 -18.96
N GLN A 668 -1.61 31.01 -18.45
CA GLN A 668 -0.89 30.72 -17.20
C GLN A 668 -1.83 30.68 -15.98
N ASN A 669 -2.91 31.45 -15.99
CA ASN A 669 -3.92 31.41 -14.94
C ASN A 669 -4.89 30.24 -15.15
N GLU A 670 -5.16 29.85 -16.40
CA GLU A 670 -6.02 28.70 -16.71
C GLU A 670 -5.44 27.39 -16.22
N ILE A 671 -4.12 27.16 -16.39
CA ILE A 671 -3.46 25.92 -15.94
C ILE A 671 -3.31 25.79 -14.42
N LYS A 672 -3.65 26.82 -13.66
CA LYS A 672 -3.71 26.79 -12.20
C LYS A 672 -5.08 26.37 -11.66
N ARG A 673 -6.10 26.30 -12.51
CA ARG A 673 -7.48 25.96 -12.13
C ARG A 673 -7.72 24.45 -12.18
N ASN A 674 -8.47 23.94 -11.22
CA ASN A 674 -8.86 22.53 -11.14
C ASN A 674 -10.00 22.17 -12.13
N ILE A 675 -10.00 22.78 -13.31
CA ILE A 675 -11.03 22.63 -14.33
C ILE A 675 -10.46 22.95 -15.71
N THR A 676 -10.88 22.21 -16.73
CA THR A 676 -10.48 22.51 -18.10
C THR A 676 -11.07 23.83 -18.60
N PRO A 677 -10.39 24.55 -19.51
CA PRO A 677 -10.93 25.79 -20.10
C PRO A 677 -12.25 25.59 -20.83
N SER A 678 -12.46 24.43 -21.47
CA SER A 678 -13.73 24.06 -22.12
C SER A 678 -14.86 23.90 -21.12
N LYS A 679 -14.62 23.17 -20.03
CA LYS A 679 -15.59 22.97 -18.96
C LYS A 679 -15.90 24.26 -18.20
N PHE A 680 -14.88 25.09 -17.98
CA PHE A 680 -15.09 26.43 -17.39
C PHE A 680 -16.02 27.30 -18.26
N ARG A 681 -15.81 27.33 -19.58
CA ARG A 681 -16.69 28.06 -20.50
C ARG A 681 -18.09 27.47 -20.51
N GLN A 682 -18.24 26.16 -20.51
CA GLN A 682 -19.52 25.48 -20.48
C GLN A 682 -20.33 25.83 -19.21
N LEU A 683 -19.68 25.86 -18.05
CA LEU A 683 -20.35 26.11 -16.77
C LEU A 683 -20.57 27.61 -16.51
N PHE A 684 -19.63 28.49 -16.85
CA PHE A 684 -19.62 29.87 -16.42
C PHE A 684 -19.70 30.87 -17.59
N GLY A 685 -19.59 30.42 -18.84
CA GLY A 685 -19.49 31.29 -20.01
C GLY A 685 -20.75 32.13 -20.33
N GLU A 686 -21.91 31.68 -19.85
CA GLU A 686 -23.18 32.39 -20.01
C GLU A 686 -23.50 33.36 -18.87
N LEU A 687 -22.63 33.47 -17.86
CA LEU A 687 -22.84 34.35 -16.74
C LEU A 687 -22.47 35.79 -17.09
N SER A 688 -23.26 36.74 -16.63
CA SER A 688 -22.95 38.17 -16.76
C SER A 688 -21.68 38.54 -15.99
N PRO A 689 -21.00 39.63 -16.34
CA PRO A 689 -19.81 40.11 -15.62
C PRO A 689 -20.05 40.29 -14.10
N THR A 690 -21.24 40.75 -13.70
CA THR A 690 -21.62 40.91 -12.28
C THR A 690 -21.77 39.53 -11.62
N GLN A 691 -22.39 38.56 -12.29
CA GLN A 691 -22.53 37.19 -11.78
C GLN A 691 -21.16 36.52 -11.64
N LEU A 692 -20.27 36.65 -12.64
CA LEU A 692 -18.90 36.15 -12.59
C LEU A 692 -18.10 36.78 -11.44
N LYS A 693 -18.34 38.05 -11.12
CA LYS A 693 -17.67 38.71 -9.99
C LYS A 693 -18.07 38.05 -8.67
N ILE A 694 -19.33 37.68 -8.48
CA ILE A 694 -19.81 36.96 -7.29
C ILE A 694 -19.20 35.55 -7.23
N ILE A 695 -19.14 34.83 -8.37
CA ILE A 695 -18.57 33.49 -8.44
C ILE A 695 -17.09 33.50 -8.06
N ASN A 696 -16.33 34.48 -8.55
CA ASN A 696 -14.88 34.59 -8.32
C ASN A 696 -14.48 35.28 -7.01
N ASP A 697 -15.46 35.77 -6.22
CA ASP A 697 -15.16 36.38 -4.93
C ASP A 697 -14.87 35.33 -3.86
N ASN A 698 -13.60 35.10 -3.56
CA ASN A 698 -13.10 34.18 -2.54
C ASN A 698 -12.53 34.93 -1.31
N ALA A 699 -12.50 36.26 -1.38
CA ALA A 699 -11.98 37.08 -0.31
C ALA A 699 -13.05 37.41 0.75
N SER A 700 -14.31 37.57 0.32
CA SER A 700 -15.42 37.96 1.19
C SER A 700 -15.89 36.78 2.02
N LYS A 701 -15.79 36.91 3.36
CA LYS A 701 -16.27 35.89 4.32
C LYS A 701 -17.81 35.74 4.29
N TYR A 702 -18.51 36.83 4.03
CA TYR A 702 -19.98 36.92 3.98
C TYR A 702 -20.39 37.66 2.71
N ILE A 703 -21.30 37.06 1.94
CA ILE A 703 -21.81 37.63 0.68
C ILE A 703 -23.33 37.72 0.76
N VAL A 704 -23.87 38.91 0.51
CA VAL A 704 -25.31 39.13 0.32
C VAL A 704 -25.57 39.53 -1.13
N VAL A 705 -26.38 38.72 -1.81
CA VAL A 705 -26.79 38.99 -3.20
C VAL A 705 -28.23 39.51 -3.22
N ALA A 706 -28.37 40.80 -3.38
CA ALA A 706 -29.68 41.47 -3.56
C ALA A 706 -30.02 41.49 -5.06
N ALA A 707 -31.05 40.75 -5.45
CA ALA A 707 -31.43 40.60 -6.86
C ALA A 707 -32.94 40.45 -7.02
N GLY A 708 -33.52 41.06 -8.04
CA GLY A 708 -34.95 41.03 -8.32
C GLY A 708 -35.52 39.66 -8.69
N PRO A 709 -36.88 39.52 -8.76
CA PRO A 709 -37.49 38.31 -9.26
C PRO A 709 -37.01 37.99 -10.67
N GLY A 710 -36.76 36.70 -10.97
CA GLY A 710 -36.32 36.26 -12.30
C GLY A 710 -34.87 36.56 -12.67
N SER A 711 -34.08 37.19 -11.82
CA SER A 711 -32.65 37.52 -12.07
C SER A 711 -31.66 36.35 -12.01
N GLY A 712 -32.16 35.12 -11.81
CA GLY A 712 -31.31 33.92 -11.76
C GLY A 712 -30.60 33.68 -10.44
N LYS A 713 -31.10 34.13 -9.30
CA LYS A 713 -30.50 33.93 -7.96
C LYS A 713 -30.14 32.47 -7.66
N THR A 714 -31.06 31.54 -7.91
CA THR A 714 -30.81 30.11 -7.71
C THR A 714 -29.71 29.60 -8.64
N ARG A 715 -29.68 30.08 -9.89
CA ARG A 715 -28.62 29.75 -10.85
C ARG A 715 -27.25 30.21 -10.35
N ILE A 716 -27.15 31.45 -9.83
CA ILE A 716 -25.88 31.96 -9.23
C ILE A 716 -25.46 31.11 -8.06
N LEU A 717 -26.39 30.71 -7.18
CA LEU A 717 -26.10 29.88 -6.04
C LEU A 717 -25.54 28.52 -6.44
N VAL A 718 -26.15 27.84 -7.42
CA VAL A 718 -25.68 26.56 -7.96
C VAL A 718 -24.29 26.72 -8.61
N HIS A 719 -24.07 27.79 -9.40
CA HIS A 719 -22.77 28.06 -9.99
C HIS A 719 -21.71 28.39 -8.95
N LYS A 720 -22.07 29.10 -7.84
CA LYS A 720 -21.13 29.34 -6.73
C LYS A 720 -20.75 28.05 -6.02
N LEU A 721 -21.69 27.14 -5.78
CA LEU A 721 -21.38 25.83 -5.24
C LEU A 721 -20.47 25.04 -6.17
N ALA A 722 -20.79 25.02 -7.46
CA ALA A 722 -19.92 24.39 -8.49
C ALA A 722 -18.52 24.99 -8.50
N SER A 723 -18.40 26.31 -8.38
CA SER A 723 -17.12 27.02 -8.29
C SER A 723 -16.33 26.59 -7.03
N LEU A 724 -16.99 26.54 -5.87
CA LEU A 724 -16.33 26.11 -4.62
C LEU A 724 -15.80 24.69 -4.71
N ILE A 725 -16.59 23.76 -5.27
CA ILE A 725 -16.18 22.35 -5.42
C ILE A 725 -15.08 22.19 -6.47
N LEU A 726 -15.21 22.84 -7.63
CA LEU A 726 -14.34 22.60 -8.78
C LEU A 726 -13.07 23.46 -8.80
N MET A 727 -13.11 24.67 -8.19
CA MET A 727 -12.02 25.63 -8.28
C MET A 727 -11.35 25.92 -6.93
N GLU A 728 -12.09 25.76 -5.82
CA GLU A 728 -11.62 26.16 -4.48
C GLU A 728 -11.35 24.96 -3.57
N ASP A 729 -11.35 23.75 -4.11
CA ASP A 729 -11.10 22.50 -3.38
C ASP A 729 -12.02 22.25 -2.17
N VAL A 730 -13.18 22.89 -2.13
CA VAL A 730 -14.17 22.67 -1.08
C VAL A 730 -14.87 21.34 -1.33
N LYS A 731 -14.90 20.46 -0.34
CA LYS A 731 -15.55 19.16 -0.45
C LYS A 731 -17.05 19.30 -0.26
N HIS A 732 -17.81 18.44 -0.94
CA HIS A 732 -19.28 18.48 -0.89
C HIS A 732 -19.83 18.32 0.54
N GLU A 733 -19.18 17.53 1.41
CA GLU A 733 -19.54 17.37 2.82
C GLU A 733 -19.25 18.62 3.68
N GLN A 734 -18.53 19.60 3.15
CA GLN A 734 -18.26 20.88 3.81
C GLN A 734 -19.28 21.97 3.41
N LEU A 735 -20.22 21.65 2.51
CA LEU A 735 -21.19 22.59 1.98
C LEU A 735 -22.60 22.27 2.52
N LEU A 736 -23.29 23.30 2.97
CA LEU A 736 -24.69 23.23 3.32
C LEU A 736 -25.47 24.24 2.50
N MET A 737 -26.40 23.78 1.65
CA MET A 737 -27.32 24.62 0.91
C MET A 737 -28.71 24.49 1.50
N VAL A 738 -29.29 25.64 1.87
CA VAL A 738 -30.66 25.72 2.39
C VAL A 738 -31.52 26.48 1.38
N THR A 739 -32.63 25.90 0.98
CA THR A 739 -33.57 26.52 0.03
C THR A 739 -34.97 26.62 0.63
N PHE A 740 -35.80 27.52 0.07
CA PHE A 740 -37.16 27.76 0.55
C PHE A 740 -38.13 26.60 0.22
N SER A 741 -37.94 25.90 -0.88
CA SER A 741 -38.84 24.84 -1.35
C SER A 741 -38.12 23.52 -1.63
N ARG A 742 -38.83 22.39 -1.47
CA ARG A 742 -38.32 21.05 -1.81
C ARG A 742 -37.95 20.92 -3.29
N SER A 743 -38.71 21.52 -4.20
CA SER A 743 -38.43 21.52 -5.63
C SER A 743 -37.17 22.31 -6.01
N ALA A 744 -36.68 23.20 -5.18
CA ALA A 744 -35.45 23.92 -5.42
C ALA A 744 -34.24 23.19 -4.78
N ALA A 745 -34.47 22.16 -3.97
CA ALA A 745 -33.43 21.33 -3.34
C ALA A 745 -33.05 20.11 -4.16
N THR A 746 -33.91 19.68 -5.11
CA THR A 746 -33.64 18.65 -6.11
C THR A 746 -33.01 19.25 -7.36
#